data_5b90f89ab1a7fa26579faa7e88128485
#
_entry.id   5b90f89ab1a7fa26579faa7e88128485
#
_cell.length_a   1.000
_cell.length_b   1.000
_cell.length_c   1.000
_cell.angle_alpha   90.00
_cell.angle_beta   90.00
_cell.angle_gamma   90.00
#
_symmetry.space_group_name_H-M   'P 1'
#
loop_
_entity.id
_entity.type
_entity.pdbx_description
1 polymer ?
#
loop_
_entity_poly.entity_id
_entity_poly.type
_entity_poly.pdbx_seq_one_letter_code
_entity_poly.pdbx_strand_id
1 'polypeptide(L)'
;MRKTLLSLFMLVSVAVAMAEDYTQYVDPRIGSIGLGRTFIGPAMPFGMVKPGPDCVNMPNAGWAPMPEKVAGFTQTHVSGTGGGQKYGNILLQPYLDGQQLREGVMAQRRIGETIDLGYYSCLYQNHISTEITTAGRCAFYRISYPQPGRLFIDASWFLGKDTIPDKREAQQLVGTHVSIVSPTCVEGWSSVRGGWNNGDAYTVYFSLHTDKAFSVLQSDEQTCRLAFADETVNIKVGISYVSCEKARANIPANTFGQQLATLRAEWQKMLSRLKYQGTEKNMRMFYTALYHVMLMPVNKTGENPKWADSPYYDDYYAIWDTYRTSTPLLGVYYPEIQRDIVNSLLNIYKNEGYMPDARSGDCNGRTQGGSHGEVVVADAMARGLDGIDYELALQAMIKDAEVPPADHEKEGRGGLQEYNTLGYIPYGIPRAGTRTVEYAFDDWCIAQVAKRLGKEDIYDKYMSRSGNWRNLWRTDYEWKGMKGFIMPRDAQGRWLDSVPWGKSKVYHPLIPYRPDTKVAPWYLPWWNTFFYEALSAEYSLSVPHDVPGLIDACGGADAFRKRLDTFFAEGHYNVANEPSFLTPWLYHFIGRPDLSRDRVTRIINENFSDQPDGLPGNDDGGAMSSWLIWGMLGKYPLAGTSQFLEFPQDDAIEQKSQNDMLMCFVLNRQYRNWPYSYRWNGDILEVRCNTAIYNIHRNVVDNASGFSWESAQAKNACYDNVSGTFGFISKAAYAALLAKGRFTYDGITWRKVDETAENIHVRADKDNTEMWIAKDRELPIVMKMKNNPLGIDWDMKQ
;
A
#
# COMPACT_ATOMS: atom_id res chain seq x y z
N MET A 1 -19.30 -77.52 15.13
CA MET A 1 -19.93 -76.23 14.81
C MET A 1 -19.09 -75.11 15.42
N ARG A 2 -18.20 -74.55 14.65
CA ARG A 2 -17.38 -73.42 15.07
C ARG A 2 -17.96 -72.18 14.34
N LYS A 3 -18.43 -71.20 15.15
CA LYS A 3 -18.86 -69.90 14.68
C LYS A 3 -17.60 -69.01 14.67
N THR A 4 -17.23 -68.60 13.48
CA THR A 4 -16.16 -67.64 13.25
C THR A 4 -16.83 -66.23 13.31
N LEU A 5 -16.45 -65.39 14.30
CA LEU A 5 -16.79 -63.98 14.33
C LEU A 5 -15.79 -63.25 13.45
N LEU A 6 -16.26 -62.60 12.37
CA LEU A 6 -15.52 -61.62 11.62
C LEU A 6 -15.72 -60.24 12.29
N SER A 7 -14.68 -59.70 12.91
CA SER A 7 -14.63 -58.33 13.40
C SER A 7 -14.22 -57.40 12.25
N LEU A 8 -15.19 -56.62 11.81
CA LEU A 8 -14.98 -55.54 10.82
C LEU A 8 -14.36 -54.34 11.55
N PHE A 9 -13.06 -54.11 11.41
CA PHE A 9 -12.40 -52.87 11.83
C PHE A 9 -12.76 -51.77 10.78
N MET A 10 -13.70 -50.88 11.10
CA MET A 10 -13.85 -49.62 10.41
C MET A 10 -12.71 -48.69 10.81
N LEU A 11 -11.72 -48.53 9.98
CA LEU A 11 -10.79 -47.41 10.03
C LEU A 11 -11.57 -46.14 9.65
N VAL A 12 -12.01 -45.39 10.63
CA VAL A 12 -12.42 -44.00 10.43
C VAL A 12 -11.16 -43.19 10.33
N SER A 13 -10.70 -42.93 9.11
CA SER A 13 -9.72 -41.91 8.85
C SER A 13 -10.36 -40.53 9.08
N VAL A 14 -10.21 -40.01 10.29
CA VAL A 14 -10.46 -38.59 10.56
C VAL A 14 -9.39 -37.83 9.78
N ALA A 15 -9.71 -37.38 8.59
CA ALA A 15 -8.96 -36.32 7.93
C ALA A 15 -9.13 -35.06 8.79
N VAL A 16 -8.20 -34.81 9.68
CA VAL A 16 -8.04 -33.49 10.29
C VAL A 16 -7.72 -32.57 9.11
N ALA A 17 -8.71 -31.81 8.65
CA ALA A 17 -8.46 -30.73 7.74
C ALA A 17 -7.48 -29.79 8.47
N MET A 18 -6.20 -29.86 8.14
CA MET A 18 -5.22 -28.90 8.62
C MET A 18 -5.70 -27.52 8.17
N ALA A 19 -5.88 -26.61 9.13
CA ALA A 19 -6.22 -25.23 8.79
C ALA A 19 -5.14 -24.70 7.83
N GLU A 20 -5.60 -24.01 6.79
CA GLU A 20 -4.69 -23.42 5.79
C GLU A 20 -3.70 -22.47 6.48
N ASP A 21 -2.43 -22.63 6.19
CA ASP A 21 -1.37 -21.77 6.72
C ASP A 21 -1.17 -20.55 5.80
N TYR A 22 -1.76 -19.43 6.18
CA TYR A 22 -1.66 -18.18 5.40
C TYR A 22 -0.31 -17.49 5.56
N THR A 23 0.48 -17.85 6.58
CA THR A 23 1.80 -17.25 6.82
C THR A 23 2.80 -17.55 5.70
N GLN A 24 2.62 -18.65 4.99
CA GLN A 24 3.46 -19.04 3.85
C GLN A 24 3.38 -18.08 2.65
N TYR A 25 2.30 -17.29 2.58
CA TYR A 25 2.10 -16.32 1.49
C TYR A 25 2.67 -14.94 1.79
N VAL A 26 3.12 -14.66 3.00
CA VAL A 26 3.69 -13.35 3.35
C VAL A 26 5.15 -13.29 2.94
N ASP A 27 5.47 -12.32 2.08
CA ASP A 27 6.84 -12.00 1.70
C ASP A 27 7.16 -10.54 2.09
N PRO A 28 7.87 -10.28 3.19
CA PRO A 28 8.17 -8.92 3.64
C PRO A 28 9.00 -8.10 2.63
N ARG A 29 9.54 -8.73 1.59
CA ARG A 29 10.30 -8.03 0.54
C ARG A 29 9.43 -7.29 -0.45
N ILE A 30 8.15 -7.66 -0.62
CA ILE A 30 7.23 -6.96 -1.54
C ILE A 30 7.12 -5.50 -1.09
N GLY A 31 7.38 -4.55 -1.99
CA GLY A 31 7.35 -3.12 -1.71
C GLY A 31 8.57 -2.57 -0.95
N SER A 32 9.57 -3.39 -0.63
CA SER A 32 10.74 -2.96 0.16
C SER A 32 11.75 -2.13 -0.64
N ILE A 33 11.77 -2.25 -1.95
CA ILE A 33 12.59 -1.41 -2.84
C ILE A 33 11.71 -0.50 -3.70
N GLY A 34 12.32 0.47 -4.35
CA GLY A 34 11.58 1.46 -5.13
C GLY A 34 10.84 2.47 -4.24
N LEU A 35 9.57 2.69 -4.52
CA LEU A 35 8.77 3.69 -3.83
C LEU A 35 8.02 3.15 -2.59
N GLY A 36 7.77 1.84 -2.50
CA GLY A 36 6.97 1.24 -1.42
C GLY A 36 7.56 1.43 -0.03
N ARG A 37 8.88 1.28 0.11
CA ARG A 37 9.64 1.53 1.36
C ARG A 37 9.14 0.73 2.57
N THR A 38 8.60 -0.47 2.34
CA THR A 38 8.10 -1.33 3.42
C THR A 38 9.25 -1.92 4.23
N PHE A 39 8.99 -2.18 5.52
CA PHE A 39 9.95 -2.76 6.44
C PHE A 39 10.09 -4.27 6.23
N ILE A 40 11.33 -4.77 6.24
CA ILE A 40 11.64 -6.19 5.94
C ILE A 40 11.98 -7.03 7.17
N GLY A 41 12.26 -6.41 8.29
CA GLY A 41 12.63 -7.12 9.52
C GLY A 41 11.44 -7.79 10.19
N PRO A 42 11.68 -8.61 11.21
CA PRO A 42 10.61 -9.22 11.99
C PRO A 42 9.75 -8.16 12.70
N ALA A 43 8.43 -8.33 12.63
CA ALA A 43 7.47 -7.49 13.33
C ALA A 43 6.30 -8.33 13.84
N MET A 44 5.77 -7.99 15.01
CA MET A 44 4.47 -8.45 15.50
C MET A 44 3.37 -7.59 14.91
N PRO A 45 2.11 -8.08 14.79
CA PRO A 45 0.99 -7.22 14.45
C PRO A 45 0.93 -6.01 15.39
N PHE A 46 0.97 -4.81 14.83
CA PHE A 46 0.98 -3.52 15.56
C PHE A 46 2.10 -3.40 16.62
N GLY A 47 3.19 -4.17 16.48
CA GLY A 47 4.29 -4.19 17.43
C GLY A 47 5.14 -2.91 17.38
N MET A 48 5.52 -2.38 18.54
CA MET A 48 6.34 -1.17 18.62
C MET A 48 7.83 -1.45 18.35
N VAL A 49 8.30 -2.67 18.57
CA VAL A 49 9.68 -3.09 18.28
C VAL A 49 9.73 -3.78 16.93
N LYS A 50 10.49 -3.17 16.03
CA LYS A 50 10.72 -3.63 14.65
C LYS A 50 12.23 -3.69 14.44
N PRO A 51 12.92 -4.76 14.92
CA PRO A 51 14.37 -4.85 14.79
C PRO A 51 14.77 -5.21 13.36
N GLY A 52 15.77 -4.51 12.86
CA GLY A 52 16.21 -4.75 11.49
C GLY A 52 17.56 -4.10 11.18
N PRO A 53 18.11 -4.36 9.98
CA PRO A 53 19.38 -3.79 9.56
C PRO A 53 19.23 -2.32 9.15
N ASP A 54 20.18 -1.51 9.58
CA ASP A 54 20.45 -0.19 9.04
C ASP A 54 21.61 -0.27 8.05
N CYS A 55 21.34 0.02 6.78
CA CYS A 55 22.32 0.09 5.71
C CYS A 55 22.94 1.48 5.62
N VAL A 56 24.08 1.60 4.92
CA VAL A 56 24.81 2.88 4.79
C VAL A 56 24.01 3.86 3.92
N ASN A 57 23.55 3.38 2.73
CA ASN A 57 22.69 4.15 1.84
C ASN A 57 21.29 3.53 1.90
N MET A 58 20.42 4.06 2.71
CA MET A 58 19.17 3.42 3.08
C MET A 58 17.93 4.28 2.76
N PRO A 59 16.83 3.64 2.39
CA PRO A 59 15.51 4.27 2.42
C PRO A 59 14.99 4.43 3.86
N ASN A 60 13.77 4.94 4.01
CA ASN A 60 13.19 5.27 5.32
C ASN A 60 13.12 4.09 6.31
N ALA A 61 12.96 2.88 5.81
CA ALA A 61 12.88 1.66 6.62
C ALA A 61 14.26 1.03 6.97
N GLY A 62 15.36 1.72 6.73
CA GLY A 62 16.71 1.33 7.14
C GLY A 62 17.42 0.35 6.20
N TRP A 63 16.73 -0.58 5.58
CA TRP A 63 17.31 -1.64 4.74
C TRP A 63 17.46 -1.23 3.27
N ALA A 64 18.51 -1.71 2.64
CA ALA A 64 18.70 -1.69 1.20
C ALA A 64 19.23 -3.07 0.71
N PRO A 65 18.92 -3.51 -0.52
CA PRO A 65 19.33 -4.81 -1.03
C PRO A 65 20.85 -4.92 -1.19
N MET A 66 21.36 -6.15 -1.18
CA MET A 66 22.79 -6.41 -1.50
C MET A 66 23.12 -5.83 -2.89
N PRO A 67 24.32 -5.25 -3.08
CA PRO A 67 25.51 -5.37 -2.25
C PRO A 67 25.67 -4.28 -1.16
N GLU A 68 24.62 -3.52 -0.83
CA GLU A 68 24.73 -2.46 0.18
C GLU A 68 25.22 -2.99 1.54
N LYS A 69 26.04 -2.21 2.23
CA LYS A 69 26.65 -2.59 3.52
C LYS A 69 25.70 -2.29 4.67
N VAL A 70 25.73 -3.12 5.69
CA VAL A 70 24.99 -2.94 6.96
C VAL A 70 25.89 -2.25 7.98
N ALA A 71 25.40 -1.17 8.55
CA ALA A 71 26.02 -0.48 9.68
C ALA A 71 25.83 -1.25 11.00
N GLY A 72 24.66 -1.84 11.19
CA GLY A 72 24.28 -2.62 12.35
C GLY A 72 22.77 -2.89 12.36
N PHE A 73 22.25 -3.26 13.53
CA PHE A 73 20.83 -3.57 13.72
C PHE A 73 20.24 -2.67 14.78
N THR A 74 19.17 -1.96 14.46
CA THR A 74 18.43 -1.12 15.40
C THR A 74 17.09 -1.70 15.79
N GLN A 75 16.44 -1.15 16.83
CA GLN A 75 15.28 -1.78 17.46
C GLN A 75 13.96 -1.22 16.97
N THR A 76 13.99 -0.06 16.31
CA THR A 76 12.80 0.70 15.96
C THR A 76 12.84 1.17 14.50
N HIS A 77 11.80 0.86 13.74
CA HIS A 77 11.66 1.27 12.34
C HIS A 77 10.21 1.63 12.01
N VAL A 78 10.04 2.38 10.93
CA VAL A 78 8.75 2.62 10.28
C VAL A 78 8.59 1.72 9.04
N SER A 79 7.40 1.63 8.50
CA SER A 79 7.12 0.88 7.28
C SER A 79 6.32 1.72 6.29
N GLY A 80 6.74 1.75 5.03
CA GLY A 80 5.98 2.32 3.93
C GLY A 80 5.76 3.83 4.01
N THR A 81 6.68 4.58 4.63
CA THR A 81 6.47 6.01 4.82
C THR A 81 7.19 6.86 3.77
N GLY A 82 6.57 7.96 3.36
CA GLY A 82 7.23 9.03 2.61
C GLY A 82 8.16 9.89 3.49
N GLY A 83 8.63 11.02 2.98
CA GLY A 83 9.43 12.00 3.71
C GLY A 83 10.80 11.49 4.19
N GLY A 84 11.30 12.06 5.28
CA GLY A 84 12.60 11.73 5.87
C GLY A 84 12.59 10.43 6.70
N GLN A 85 13.79 9.92 6.95
CA GLN A 85 14.00 8.72 7.78
C GLN A 85 13.60 8.97 9.24
N LYS A 86 13.17 7.91 9.93
CA LYS A 86 12.69 7.94 11.32
C LYS A 86 13.28 6.84 12.18
N TYR A 87 13.31 7.09 13.49
CA TYR A 87 13.77 6.13 14.50
C TYR A 87 15.19 5.62 14.28
N GLY A 88 15.40 4.30 14.26
CA GLY A 88 16.72 3.71 14.19
C GLY A 88 17.46 3.82 15.50
N ASN A 89 16.81 3.53 16.63
CA ASN A 89 17.39 3.70 17.96
C ASN A 89 18.10 2.43 18.43
N ILE A 90 19.20 2.60 19.17
CA ILE A 90 19.96 1.56 19.85
C ILE A 90 20.54 0.55 18.85
N LEU A 91 21.69 0.90 18.29
CA LEU A 91 22.40 0.06 17.32
C LEU A 91 23.17 -1.06 18.02
N LEU A 92 23.06 -2.26 17.48
CA LEU A 92 23.90 -3.42 17.79
C LEU A 92 24.75 -3.78 16.56
N GLN A 93 26.08 -3.85 16.74
CA GLN A 93 26.99 -4.25 15.68
C GLN A 93 27.91 -5.36 16.16
N PRO A 94 27.75 -6.61 15.71
CA PRO A 94 28.72 -7.68 15.96
C PRO A 94 29.98 -7.48 15.13
N TYR A 95 31.17 -7.72 15.71
CA TYR A 95 32.45 -7.60 15.03
C TYR A 95 33.50 -8.55 15.60
N LEU A 96 34.65 -8.66 14.95
CA LEU A 96 35.79 -9.50 15.39
C LEU A 96 36.92 -8.64 15.92
N ASP A 97 37.82 -9.26 16.71
CA ASP A 97 39.06 -8.61 17.16
C ASP A 97 39.91 -8.19 15.96
N GLY A 98 40.61 -7.09 16.11
CA GLY A 98 41.44 -6.50 15.05
C GLY A 98 40.71 -5.73 13.96
N GLN A 99 39.37 -5.76 13.93
CA GLN A 99 38.59 -4.91 13.03
C GLN A 99 38.56 -3.47 13.57
N GLN A 100 38.92 -2.51 12.72
CA GLN A 100 38.88 -1.10 13.10
C GLN A 100 37.45 -0.56 12.90
N LEU A 101 36.85 -0.09 13.99
CA LEU A 101 35.62 0.68 13.95
C LEU A 101 36.02 2.16 13.70
N ARG A 102 35.84 2.64 12.44
CA ARG A 102 35.97 4.07 12.14
C ARG A 102 34.73 4.78 12.65
N GLU A 103 34.95 5.87 13.45
CA GLU A 103 33.90 6.71 14.02
C GLU A 103 32.78 5.93 14.75
N GLY A 104 33.17 4.81 15.40
CA GLY A 104 32.24 3.97 16.16
C GLY A 104 31.48 2.89 15.35
N VAL A 105 31.28 3.08 14.08
CA VAL A 105 30.50 2.13 13.25
C VAL A 105 31.29 1.68 12.02
N MET A 106 31.41 0.38 11.83
CA MET A 106 32.03 -0.22 10.65
C MET A 106 30.96 -0.92 9.80
N ALA A 107 30.62 -0.32 8.68
CA ALA A 107 29.70 -0.95 7.74
C ALA A 107 30.25 -2.27 7.18
N GLN A 108 29.50 -3.35 7.32
CA GLN A 108 29.91 -4.71 6.95
C GLN A 108 29.19 -5.20 5.69
N ARG A 109 29.94 -5.90 4.83
CA ARG A 109 29.40 -6.48 3.60
C ARG A 109 28.70 -7.80 3.91
N ARG A 110 27.45 -7.93 3.44
CA ARG A 110 26.71 -9.20 3.46
C ARG A 110 27.14 -10.09 2.28
N ILE A 111 27.20 -11.40 2.51
CA ILE A 111 27.39 -12.44 1.50
C ILE A 111 26.20 -13.40 1.44
N GLY A 112 25.27 -13.31 2.37
CA GLY A 112 24.00 -14.04 2.40
C GLY A 112 22.98 -13.32 3.27
N GLU A 113 21.70 -13.46 2.93
CA GLU A 113 20.57 -12.85 3.64
C GLU A 113 19.32 -13.72 3.49
N THR A 114 18.55 -13.85 4.57
CA THR A 114 17.22 -14.45 4.56
C THR A 114 16.22 -13.50 5.17
N ILE A 115 15.15 -13.23 4.46
CA ILE A 115 14.03 -12.41 4.88
C ILE A 115 12.78 -13.27 4.80
N ASP A 116 12.10 -13.48 5.92
CA ASP A 116 10.89 -14.29 6.02
C ASP A 116 9.97 -13.72 7.11
N LEU A 117 8.70 -14.11 7.13
CA LEU A 117 7.77 -13.64 8.13
C LEU A 117 8.28 -13.91 9.56
N GLY A 118 8.53 -12.81 10.27
CA GLY A 118 9.02 -12.84 11.66
C GLY A 118 10.48 -13.24 11.83
N TYR A 119 11.22 -13.34 10.74
CA TYR A 119 12.62 -13.77 10.77
C TYR A 119 13.47 -12.98 9.78
N TYR A 120 14.61 -12.53 10.27
CA TYR A 120 15.66 -11.96 9.45
C TYR A 120 16.98 -12.62 9.79
N SER A 121 17.83 -12.91 8.80
CA SER A 121 19.22 -13.27 9.05
C SER A 121 20.15 -12.72 7.98
N CYS A 122 21.39 -12.46 8.38
CA CYS A 122 22.46 -12.17 7.42
C CYS A 122 23.77 -12.85 7.82
N LEU A 123 24.55 -13.16 6.79
CA LEU A 123 25.93 -13.66 6.90
C LEU A 123 26.86 -12.59 6.34
N TYR A 124 27.82 -12.13 7.16
CA TYR A 124 28.84 -11.19 6.73
C TYR A 124 30.05 -11.87 6.08
N GLN A 125 30.82 -11.10 5.32
CA GLN A 125 32.03 -11.57 4.66
C GLN A 125 33.08 -12.10 5.66
N ASN A 126 33.07 -11.63 6.90
CA ASN A 126 33.93 -12.13 7.98
C ASN A 126 33.35 -13.36 8.71
N HIS A 127 32.30 -13.98 8.15
CA HIS A 127 31.62 -15.18 8.65
C HIS A 127 30.86 -15.00 9.97
N ILE A 128 30.60 -13.76 10.41
CA ILE A 128 29.61 -13.53 11.48
C ILE A 128 28.21 -13.75 10.90
N SER A 129 27.40 -14.53 11.58
CA SER A 129 25.98 -14.71 11.29
C SER A 129 25.13 -14.06 12.36
N THR A 130 24.09 -13.32 11.94
CA THR A 130 23.10 -12.72 12.86
C THR A 130 21.71 -13.15 12.44
N GLU A 131 20.93 -13.68 13.37
CA GLU A 131 19.51 -14.02 13.23
C GLU A 131 18.69 -13.12 14.15
N ILE A 132 17.51 -12.69 13.70
CA ILE A 132 16.64 -11.75 14.43
C ILE A 132 15.19 -12.22 14.39
N THR A 133 14.51 -12.13 15.53
CA THR A 133 13.05 -12.21 15.66
C THR A 133 12.57 -11.23 16.73
N THR A 134 11.25 -11.10 16.98
CA THR A 134 10.72 -10.11 17.91
C THR A 134 9.49 -10.58 18.68
N ALA A 135 9.25 -9.98 19.84
CA ALA A 135 8.05 -10.15 20.67
C ALA A 135 7.20 -8.85 20.78
N GLY A 136 7.30 -7.94 19.81
CA GLY A 136 6.55 -6.69 19.81
C GLY A 136 7.09 -5.60 20.75
N ARG A 137 7.70 -5.97 21.90
CA ARG A 137 8.36 -5.05 22.85
C ARG A 137 9.78 -5.48 23.17
N CYS A 138 10.26 -6.56 22.57
CA CYS A 138 11.58 -7.11 22.79
C CYS A 138 12.12 -7.73 21.50
N ALA A 139 13.30 -7.32 21.08
CA ALA A 139 14.03 -7.94 19.99
C ALA A 139 14.85 -9.13 20.51
N PHE A 140 14.95 -10.18 19.68
CA PHE A 140 15.72 -11.38 19.94
C PHE A 140 16.78 -11.52 18.86
N TYR A 141 18.03 -11.69 19.29
CA TYR A 141 19.17 -11.94 18.42
C TYR A 141 19.84 -13.27 18.77
N ARG A 142 20.29 -13.98 17.73
CA ARG A 142 21.27 -15.05 17.85
C ARG A 142 22.44 -14.68 16.95
N ILE A 143 23.60 -14.48 17.56
CA ILE A 143 24.82 -14.10 16.84
C ILE A 143 25.82 -15.25 16.94
N SER A 144 26.32 -15.72 15.78
CA SER A 144 27.35 -16.73 15.71
C SER A 144 28.61 -16.13 15.10
N TYR A 145 29.72 -16.31 15.79
CA TYR A 145 31.04 -15.81 15.43
C TYR A 145 31.94 -16.95 14.99
N PRO A 146 32.85 -16.78 14.04
CA PRO A 146 33.83 -17.81 13.64
C PRO A 146 34.97 -18.01 14.68
N GLN A 147 35.08 -17.12 15.66
CA GLN A 147 36.02 -17.10 16.78
C GLN A 147 35.40 -16.20 17.89
N PRO A 148 35.93 -16.17 19.12
CA PRO A 148 35.41 -15.30 20.19
C PRO A 148 35.06 -13.90 19.71
N GLY A 149 33.81 -13.52 19.90
CA GLY A 149 33.19 -12.38 19.23
C GLY A 149 33.18 -11.11 20.06
N ARG A 150 32.84 -10.02 19.41
CA ARG A 150 32.66 -8.70 20.03
C ARG A 150 31.34 -8.08 19.61
N LEU A 151 30.74 -7.28 20.50
CA LEU A 151 29.53 -6.51 20.24
C LEU A 151 29.79 -5.04 20.56
N PHE A 152 29.44 -4.18 19.59
CA PHE A 152 29.37 -2.75 19.78
C PHE A 152 27.91 -2.36 19.96
N ILE A 153 27.60 -1.56 20.98
CA ILE A 153 26.32 -1.00 21.29
C ILE A 153 26.44 0.50 21.21
N ASP A 154 25.56 1.16 20.43
CA ASP A 154 25.55 2.60 20.23
C ASP A 154 24.13 3.16 20.49
N ALA A 155 23.95 3.80 21.63
CA ALA A 155 22.71 4.46 21.99
C ALA A 155 22.57 5.84 21.31
N SER A 156 23.65 6.37 20.74
CA SER A 156 23.62 7.63 19.99
C SER A 156 23.22 7.50 18.53
N TRP A 157 23.06 6.25 18.03
CA TRP A 157 22.66 5.98 16.68
C TRP A 157 21.18 6.31 16.48
N PHE A 158 20.85 6.93 15.33
CA PHE A 158 19.50 7.17 14.85
C PHE A 158 19.52 7.42 13.33
N LEU A 159 18.39 7.17 12.68
CA LEU A 159 18.18 7.46 11.27
C LEU A 159 17.81 8.94 11.06
N GLY A 160 17.96 9.47 9.84
CA GLY A 160 17.49 10.81 9.50
C GLY A 160 18.32 11.97 10.06
N LYS A 161 19.62 11.77 10.28
CA LYS A 161 20.54 12.83 10.72
C LYS A 161 20.57 14.04 9.79
N ASP A 162 20.60 13.77 8.47
CA ASP A 162 20.72 14.79 7.43
C ASP A 162 19.62 14.58 6.40
N THR A 163 18.41 15.06 6.69
CA THR A 163 17.36 15.08 5.68
C THR A 163 17.45 16.35 4.85
N ILE A 164 18.00 16.22 3.67
CA ILE A 164 17.91 17.26 2.65
C ILE A 164 16.74 16.88 1.73
N PRO A 165 15.86 17.81 1.35
CA PRO A 165 15.95 19.29 1.52
C PRO A 165 15.24 19.88 2.75
N ASP A 166 14.55 19.07 3.57
CA ASP A 166 13.71 19.62 4.65
C ASP A 166 14.26 19.34 6.04
N LYS A 167 14.90 20.36 6.62
CA LYS A 167 15.44 20.30 7.98
C LYS A 167 14.37 20.04 9.07
N ARG A 168 13.07 20.23 8.76
CA ARG A 168 11.99 19.95 9.72
C ARG A 168 11.83 18.45 9.95
N GLU A 169 12.20 17.61 9.00
CA GLU A 169 12.15 16.16 9.12
C GLU A 169 13.46 15.55 9.63
N ALA A 170 14.50 16.34 9.84
CA ALA A 170 15.74 15.85 10.42
C ALA A 170 15.55 15.47 11.89
N GLN A 171 16.02 14.28 12.23
CA GLN A 171 16.13 13.88 13.63
C GLN A 171 17.41 14.46 14.26
N GLN A 172 17.36 14.76 15.57
CA GLN A 172 18.46 15.32 16.35
C GLN A 172 18.58 14.57 17.66
N LEU A 173 19.81 14.15 17.98
CA LEU A 173 20.12 13.56 19.28
C LEU A 173 19.96 14.63 20.36
N VAL A 174 19.28 14.29 21.44
CA VAL A 174 19.12 15.13 22.64
C VAL A 174 20.04 14.65 23.78
N GLY A 175 20.12 13.34 23.95
CA GLY A 175 20.99 12.75 24.96
C GLY A 175 20.94 11.22 24.92
N THR A 176 21.88 10.62 25.64
CA THR A 176 22.04 9.16 25.78
C THR A 176 22.55 8.79 27.15
N HIS A 177 22.36 7.54 27.50
CA HIS A 177 23.04 6.93 28.65
C HIS A 177 23.19 5.43 28.40
N VAL A 178 24.38 4.89 28.73
CA VAL A 178 24.69 3.46 28.72
C VAL A 178 25.32 3.05 30.04
N SER A 179 24.79 2.01 30.66
CA SER A 179 25.25 1.48 31.94
C SER A 179 25.42 -0.04 31.92
N ILE A 180 26.53 -0.50 32.42
CA ILE A 180 26.77 -1.94 32.64
C ILE A 180 26.17 -2.33 33.98
N VAL A 181 25.07 -3.11 33.97
CA VAL A 181 24.32 -3.50 35.16
C VAL A 181 24.90 -4.79 35.77
N SER A 182 25.31 -5.73 34.93
CA SER A 182 25.91 -7.01 35.36
C SER A 182 26.76 -7.60 34.22
N PRO A 183 27.50 -8.70 34.44
CA PRO A 183 28.24 -9.38 33.35
C PRO A 183 27.40 -9.89 32.18
N THR A 184 26.06 -9.80 32.28
CA THR A 184 25.11 -10.25 31.25
C THR A 184 24.04 -9.22 30.94
N CYS A 185 24.14 -7.97 31.47
CA CYS A 185 23.12 -6.97 31.31
C CYS A 185 23.70 -5.56 31.07
N VAL A 186 23.21 -4.90 30.00
CA VAL A 186 23.46 -3.50 29.68
C VAL A 186 22.13 -2.77 29.61
N GLU A 187 22.00 -1.62 30.24
CA GLU A 187 20.84 -0.76 30.21
C GLU A 187 21.19 0.66 29.79
N GLY A 188 20.20 1.39 29.36
CA GLY A 188 20.40 2.77 28.96
C GLY A 188 19.19 3.36 28.24
N TRP A 189 19.42 4.51 27.64
CA TRP A 189 18.39 5.20 26.87
C TRP A 189 18.99 6.07 25.77
N SER A 190 18.15 6.36 24.76
CA SER A 190 18.41 7.29 23.67
C SER A 190 17.26 8.27 23.58
N SER A 191 17.53 9.57 23.64
CA SER A 191 16.54 10.63 23.49
C SER A 191 16.76 11.38 22.19
N VAL A 192 15.72 11.45 21.35
CA VAL A 192 15.77 12.01 19.99
C VAL A 192 14.56 12.89 19.76
N ARG A 193 14.70 13.99 19.02
CA ARG A 193 13.60 14.85 18.61
C ARG A 193 13.59 15.03 17.10
N GLY A 194 12.46 15.54 16.57
CA GLY A 194 12.30 15.85 15.16
C GLY A 194 11.70 14.70 14.34
N GLY A 195 11.92 14.72 13.05
CA GLY A 195 11.22 13.86 12.11
C GLY A 195 9.83 14.41 11.80
N TRP A 196 8.78 13.59 11.90
CA TRP A 196 7.40 14.05 11.62
C TRP A 196 6.77 14.78 12.80
N ASN A 197 7.28 14.58 14.01
CA ASN A 197 6.73 15.30 15.14
C ASN A 197 7.30 16.73 15.23
N ASN A 198 6.46 17.67 15.66
CA ASN A 198 6.81 19.07 15.88
C ASN A 198 6.82 19.40 17.38
N GLY A 199 7.34 18.49 18.20
CA GLY A 199 7.27 18.67 19.65
C GLY A 199 8.53 18.22 20.38
N ASP A 200 8.30 17.75 21.60
CA ASP A 200 9.34 17.32 22.51
C ASP A 200 10.09 16.09 22.02
N ALA A 201 11.27 15.87 22.59
CA ALA A 201 12.02 14.65 22.35
C ALA A 201 11.25 13.43 22.91
N TYR A 202 11.31 12.32 22.18
CA TYR A 202 10.94 11.00 22.70
C TYR A 202 12.19 10.28 23.19
N THR A 203 12.02 9.42 24.20
CA THR A 203 13.11 8.65 24.77
C THR A 203 12.83 7.16 24.65
N VAL A 204 13.79 6.43 24.10
CA VAL A 204 13.75 4.97 24.00
C VAL A 204 14.68 4.41 25.07
N TYR A 205 14.11 3.76 26.06
CA TYR A 205 14.84 3.04 27.10
C TYR A 205 15.05 1.60 26.64
N PHE A 206 16.20 1.02 26.97
CA PHE A 206 16.50 -0.38 26.67
C PHE A 206 17.11 -1.13 27.85
N SER A 207 16.84 -2.45 27.87
CA SER A 207 17.51 -3.40 28.73
C SER A 207 17.97 -4.58 27.86
N LEU A 208 19.27 -4.72 27.67
CA LEU A 208 19.89 -5.76 26.85
C LEU A 208 20.44 -6.86 27.76
N HIS A 209 19.99 -8.09 27.53
CA HIS A 209 20.39 -9.27 28.25
C HIS A 209 21.05 -10.29 27.32
N THR A 210 22.21 -10.83 27.75
CA THR A 210 22.93 -11.91 27.04
C THR A 210 22.86 -13.21 27.84
N ASP A 211 22.82 -14.36 27.14
CA ASP A 211 22.89 -15.67 27.77
C ASP A 211 24.33 -16.07 28.18
N LYS A 212 25.33 -15.34 27.73
CA LYS A 212 26.74 -15.51 27.99
C LYS A 212 27.28 -14.28 28.71
N ALA A 213 28.20 -14.50 29.66
CA ALA A 213 28.90 -13.41 30.29
C ALA A 213 29.86 -12.73 29.31
N PHE A 214 29.95 -11.41 29.41
CA PHE A 214 30.87 -10.60 28.62
C PHE A 214 31.90 -9.91 29.51
N SER A 215 33.02 -9.52 28.93
CA SER A 215 33.96 -8.55 29.48
C SER A 215 33.80 -7.20 28.79
N VAL A 216 33.93 -6.13 29.52
CA VAL A 216 33.80 -4.75 29.01
C VAL A 216 35.14 -4.28 28.49
N LEU A 217 35.24 -3.97 27.21
CA LEU A 217 36.42 -3.42 26.57
C LEU A 217 36.47 -1.89 26.67
N GLN A 218 35.33 -1.25 26.53
CA GLN A 218 35.14 0.19 26.60
C GLN A 218 33.68 0.48 26.95
N SER A 219 33.41 1.50 27.72
CA SER A 219 32.07 2.04 27.99
C SER A 219 32.15 3.53 28.29
N ASP A 220 31.18 4.27 27.72
CA ASP A 220 30.95 5.69 28.00
C ASP A 220 29.43 5.97 28.00
N GLU A 221 29.01 7.23 28.05
CA GLU A 221 27.60 7.63 28.09
C GLU A 221 26.82 7.32 26.81
N GLN A 222 27.49 7.03 25.71
CA GLN A 222 26.87 6.81 24.40
C GLN A 222 27.02 5.36 23.91
N THR A 223 28.17 4.73 24.23
CA THR A 223 28.56 3.48 23.62
C THR A 223 29.15 2.50 24.62
N CYS A 224 29.01 1.20 24.28
CA CYS A 224 29.89 0.23 24.95
C CYS A 224 30.37 -0.85 23.98
N ARG A 225 31.55 -1.43 24.31
CA ARG A 225 32.17 -2.53 23.57
C ARG A 225 32.35 -3.71 24.50
N LEU A 226 31.75 -4.83 24.07
CA LEU A 226 31.75 -6.06 24.84
C LEU A 226 32.55 -7.15 24.09
N ALA A 227 33.19 -8.04 24.85
CA ALA A 227 33.87 -9.21 24.33
C ALA A 227 33.29 -10.48 24.97
N PHE A 228 33.07 -11.50 24.18
CA PHE A 228 32.56 -12.80 24.57
C PHE A 228 33.67 -13.86 24.39
N ALA A 229 33.70 -14.82 25.29
CA ALA A 229 34.54 -16.03 25.14
C ALA A 229 33.89 -17.08 24.24
N ASP A 230 32.58 -17.00 24.09
CA ASP A 230 31.73 -17.94 23.33
C ASP A 230 31.59 -17.53 21.86
N GLU A 231 31.46 -18.52 20.98
CA GLU A 231 31.21 -18.33 19.54
C GLU A 231 29.74 -18.11 19.21
N THR A 232 28.81 -18.41 20.10
CA THR A 232 27.39 -18.15 19.93
C THR A 232 26.80 -17.46 21.15
N VAL A 233 26.13 -16.33 20.91
CA VAL A 233 25.51 -15.50 21.93
C VAL A 233 24.08 -15.22 21.56
N ASN A 234 23.14 -15.51 22.48
CA ASN A 234 21.76 -15.10 22.37
C ASN A 234 21.55 -13.80 23.17
N ILE A 235 20.88 -12.82 22.53
CA ILE A 235 20.66 -11.51 23.11
C ILE A 235 19.17 -11.19 23.07
N LYS A 236 18.65 -10.61 24.12
CA LYS A 236 17.31 -10.04 24.19
C LYS A 236 17.42 -8.56 24.49
N VAL A 237 16.72 -7.72 23.73
CA VAL A 237 16.69 -6.26 23.93
C VAL A 237 15.23 -5.85 24.17
N GLY A 238 14.89 -5.69 25.44
CA GLY A 238 13.60 -5.11 25.83
C GLY A 238 13.64 -3.59 25.63
N ILE A 239 12.55 -3.05 25.12
CA ILE A 239 12.39 -1.61 24.84
C ILE A 239 11.18 -1.08 25.62
N SER A 240 11.30 0.16 26.11
CA SER A 240 10.21 0.94 26.69
C SER A 240 10.37 2.43 26.36
N TYR A 241 9.25 3.16 26.35
CA TYR A 241 9.26 4.62 26.27
C TYR A 241 9.10 5.29 27.66
N VAL A 242 9.10 4.47 28.73
CA VAL A 242 8.85 4.95 30.10
C VAL A 242 10.09 4.85 30.98
N SER A 243 10.74 3.68 31.05
CA SER A 243 11.94 3.48 31.89
C SER A 243 12.72 2.22 31.53
N CYS A 244 13.97 2.11 32.03
CA CYS A 244 14.80 0.89 31.92
C CYS A 244 14.15 -0.30 32.67
N GLU A 245 13.53 -0.08 33.83
CA GLU A 245 12.82 -1.14 34.59
C GLU A 245 11.69 -1.72 33.75
N LYS A 246 10.95 -0.87 33.06
CA LYS A 246 9.87 -1.32 32.17
C LYS A 246 10.42 -2.01 30.92
N ALA A 247 11.50 -1.51 30.32
CA ALA A 247 12.20 -2.18 29.25
C ALA A 247 12.62 -3.61 29.65
N ARG A 248 13.16 -3.77 30.87
CA ARG A 248 13.51 -5.07 31.44
C ARG A 248 12.26 -5.97 31.63
N ALA A 249 11.17 -5.42 32.15
CA ALA A 249 9.90 -6.14 32.34
C ALA A 249 9.26 -6.58 31.01
N ASN A 250 9.55 -5.92 29.91
CA ASN A 250 9.08 -6.26 28.56
C ASN A 250 9.84 -7.45 27.93
N ILE A 251 10.86 -8.00 28.58
CA ILE A 251 11.62 -9.16 28.10
C ILE A 251 10.88 -10.45 28.46
N PRO A 252 10.33 -11.21 27.49
CA PRO A 252 9.68 -12.48 27.79
C PRO A 252 10.69 -13.60 28.06
N ALA A 253 10.22 -14.64 28.74
CA ALA A 253 11.04 -15.82 29.08
C ALA A 253 11.44 -16.67 27.86
N ASN A 254 10.68 -16.58 26.75
CA ASN A 254 10.84 -17.41 25.57
C ASN A 254 12.30 -17.49 25.07
N THR A 255 12.68 -18.64 24.54
CA THR A 255 13.88 -18.77 23.72
C THR A 255 13.62 -18.18 22.33
N PHE A 256 14.68 -18.00 21.53
CA PHE A 256 14.58 -17.50 20.16
C PHE A 256 13.58 -18.32 19.31
N GLY A 257 13.70 -19.67 19.32
CA GLY A 257 12.83 -20.55 18.55
C GLY A 257 11.37 -20.52 19.03
N GLN A 258 11.15 -20.47 20.35
CA GLN A 258 9.81 -20.34 20.92
C GLN A 258 9.17 -19.00 20.53
N GLN A 259 9.95 -17.93 20.54
CA GLN A 259 9.45 -16.60 20.16
C GLN A 259 9.07 -16.53 18.68
N LEU A 260 9.91 -17.07 17.79
CA LEU A 260 9.60 -17.15 16.37
C LEU A 260 8.31 -17.94 16.10
N ALA A 261 8.12 -19.09 16.80
CA ALA A 261 6.90 -19.87 16.69
C ALA A 261 5.67 -19.09 17.21
N THR A 262 5.79 -18.40 18.34
CA THR A 262 4.73 -17.53 18.87
C THR A 262 4.35 -16.42 17.90
N LEU A 263 5.35 -15.75 17.32
CA LEU A 263 5.14 -14.68 16.35
C LEU A 263 4.37 -15.18 15.13
N ARG A 264 4.79 -16.30 14.54
CA ARG A 264 4.11 -16.89 13.38
C ARG A 264 2.68 -17.33 13.70
N ALA A 265 2.44 -17.86 14.89
CA ALA A 265 1.09 -18.21 15.34
C ALA A 265 0.17 -16.98 15.47
N GLU A 266 0.66 -15.87 16.00
CA GLU A 266 -0.10 -14.62 16.05
C GLU A 266 -0.39 -14.07 14.65
N TRP A 267 0.56 -14.10 13.73
CA TRP A 267 0.29 -13.73 12.33
C TRP A 267 -0.73 -14.65 11.67
N GLN A 268 -0.63 -15.97 11.86
CA GLN A 268 -1.63 -16.91 11.34
C GLN A 268 -3.03 -16.58 11.85
N LYS A 269 -3.17 -16.26 13.13
CA LYS A 269 -4.44 -15.85 13.74
C LYS A 269 -4.98 -14.56 13.11
N MET A 270 -4.13 -13.56 12.86
CA MET A 270 -4.53 -12.31 12.25
C MET A 270 -4.91 -12.49 10.77
N LEU A 271 -4.05 -13.13 9.99
CA LEU A 271 -4.24 -13.33 8.55
C LEU A 271 -5.48 -14.20 8.25
N SER A 272 -5.80 -15.18 9.08
CA SER A 272 -6.94 -16.07 8.88
C SER A 272 -8.32 -15.42 9.02
N ARG A 273 -8.39 -14.18 9.53
CA ARG A 273 -9.66 -13.43 9.65
C ARG A 273 -10.22 -12.97 8.31
N LEU A 274 -9.35 -12.73 7.35
CA LEU A 274 -9.74 -12.33 6.00
C LEU A 274 -9.24 -13.37 5.00
N LYS A 275 -10.19 -14.15 4.46
CA LYS A 275 -9.88 -15.22 3.53
C LYS A 275 -9.96 -14.73 2.09
N TYR A 276 -8.91 -14.99 1.34
CA TYR A 276 -8.83 -14.76 -0.09
C TYR A 276 -8.38 -16.04 -0.78
N GLN A 277 -8.90 -16.30 -1.98
CA GLN A 277 -8.47 -17.41 -2.83
C GLN A 277 -8.12 -16.88 -4.21
N GLY A 278 -7.00 -17.34 -4.75
CA GLY A 278 -6.51 -16.92 -6.04
C GLY A 278 -5.28 -17.71 -6.46
N THR A 279 -4.57 -17.24 -7.46
CA THR A 279 -3.26 -17.80 -7.83
C THR A 279 -2.25 -17.59 -6.70
N GLU A 280 -1.18 -18.38 -6.66
CA GLU A 280 -0.12 -18.22 -5.66
C GLU A 280 0.43 -16.78 -5.63
N LYS A 281 0.67 -16.18 -6.80
CA LYS A 281 1.04 -14.77 -6.93
C LYS A 281 0.05 -13.85 -6.23
N ASN A 282 -1.24 -14.03 -6.49
CA ASN A 282 -2.28 -13.20 -5.89
C ASN A 282 -2.40 -13.42 -4.38
N MET A 283 -2.25 -14.68 -3.92
CA MET A 283 -2.21 -14.99 -2.49
C MET A 283 -1.03 -14.28 -1.80
N ARG A 284 0.15 -14.29 -2.42
CA ARG A 284 1.34 -13.58 -1.90
C ARG A 284 1.11 -12.07 -1.84
N MET A 285 0.59 -11.47 -2.92
CA MET A 285 0.26 -10.04 -2.93
C MET A 285 -0.77 -9.69 -1.84
N PHE A 286 -1.85 -10.46 -1.73
CA PHE A 286 -2.94 -10.22 -0.80
C PHE A 286 -2.50 -10.32 0.67
N TYR A 287 -1.87 -11.44 1.05
CA TYR A 287 -1.48 -11.65 2.45
C TYR A 287 -0.27 -10.81 2.87
N THR A 288 0.62 -10.46 1.95
CA THR A 288 1.66 -9.47 2.23
C THR A 288 1.07 -8.07 2.39
N ALA A 289 0.10 -7.68 1.57
CA ALA A 289 -0.62 -6.42 1.75
C ALA A 289 -1.33 -6.37 3.12
N LEU A 290 -1.98 -7.47 3.52
CA LEU A 290 -2.62 -7.56 4.84
C LEU A 290 -1.61 -7.50 5.99
N TYR A 291 -0.41 -8.07 5.82
CA TYR A 291 0.71 -7.93 6.74
C TYR A 291 1.14 -6.46 6.87
N HIS A 292 1.30 -5.73 5.76
CA HIS A 292 1.70 -4.32 5.78
C HIS A 292 0.72 -3.43 6.53
N VAL A 293 -0.59 -3.62 6.37
CA VAL A 293 -1.64 -2.85 7.09
C VAL A 293 -1.50 -2.93 8.61
N MET A 294 -0.89 -4.00 9.12
CA MET A 294 -0.73 -4.22 10.57
C MET A 294 0.66 -3.85 11.11
N LEU A 295 1.49 -3.21 10.30
CA LEU A 295 2.80 -2.72 10.76
C LEU A 295 2.70 -1.33 11.40
N MET A 296 1.69 -0.54 11.05
CA MET A 296 1.42 0.80 11.61
C MET A 296 -0.11 1.03 11.65
N PRO A 297 -0.62 1.84 12.64
CA PRO A 297 0.08 2.42 13.78
C PRO A 297 0.59 1.35 14.75
N VAL A 298 1.41 1.74 15.74
CA VAL A 298 1.96 0.80 16.72
C VAL A 298 1.21 0.86 18.05
N ASN A 299 0.94 -0.29 18.65
CA ASN A 299 0.33 -0.39 19.96
C ASN A 299 1.37 -0.13 21.06
N LYS A 300 1.30 1.07 21.65
CA LYS A 300 2.11 1.50 22.80
C LYS A 300 1.30 1.54 24.10
N THR A 301 0.23 0.79 24.21
CA THR A 301 -0.58 0.74 25.45
C THR A 301 0.29 0.45 26.66
N GLY A 302 0.25 1.36 27.64
CA GLY A 302 1.10 1.32 28.83
C GLY A 302 2.55 1.79 28.61
N GLU A 303 2.92 2.29 27.46
CA GLU A 303 4.24 2.83 27.11
C GLU A 303 4.23 4.35 26.86
N ASN A 304 3.13 5.03 27.19
CA ASN A 304 3.08 6.48 27.10
C ASN A 304 3.67 7.13 28.34
N PRO A 305 4.71 7.98 28.20
CA PRO A 305 5.34 8.64 29.34
C PRO A 305 4.52 9.82 29.91
N LYS A 306 3.49 10.30 29.19
CA LYS A 306 2.74 11.51 29.53
C LYS A 306 1.46 11.26 30.32
N TRP A 307 0.78 10.15 30.04
CA TRP A 307 -0.45 9.74 30.72
C TRP A 307 -0.65 8.23 30.69
N ALA A 308 -1.44 7.70 31.63
CA ALA A 308 -1.65 6.26 31.83
C ALA A 308 -2.92 5.73 31.14
N ASP A 309 -3.70 6.56 30.48
CA ASP A 309 -4.94 6.15 29.81
C ASP A 309 -4.66 5.06 28.75
N SER A 310 -5.49 4.04 28.72
CA SER A 310 -5.42 2.91 27.80
C SER A 310 -6.74 2.84 27.02
N PRO A 311 -6.71 2.45 25.72
CA PRO A 311 -5.53 2.06 24.92
C PRO A 311 -4.73 3.28 24.43
N TYR A 312 -3.49 3.04 23.99
CA TYR A 312 -2.64 4.02 23.37
C TYR A 312 -1.93 3.47 22.14
N TYR A 313 -2.14 4.11 21.00
CA TYR A 313 -1.44 3.87 19.74
C TYR A 313 -0.64 5.09 19.35
N ASP A 314 0.50 4.89 18.71
CA ASP A 314 1.36 5.93 18.16
C ASP A 314 1.79 5.57 16.73
N ASP A 315 2.60 6.42 16.10
CA ASP A 315 3.01 6.24 14.70
C ASP A 315 1.81 6.21 13.73
N TYR A 316 0.86 7.11 13.95
CA TYR A 316 -0.09 7.49 12.91
C TYR A 316 0.70 8.31 11.88
N TYR A 317 1.19 7.64 10.86
CA TYR A 317 2.00 8.33 9.87
C TYR A 317 1.21 9.42 9.18
N ALA A 318 0.06 9.05 8.65
CA ALA A 318 -0.83 9.96 7.95
C ALA A 318 -2.24 9.41 7.96
N ILE A 319 -3.13 9.99 8.77
CA ILE A 319 -4.55 9.62 8.79
C ILE A 319 -5.22 10.03 7.47
N TRP A 320 -4.72 11.10 6.82
CA TRP A 320 -5.13 11.52 5.47
C TRP A 320 -5.06 10.41 4.42
N ASP A 321 -4.09 9.50 4.55
CA ASP A 321 -3.92 8.35 3.68
C ASP A 321 -4.78 7.17 4.16
N THR A 322 -4.63 6.80 5.45
CA THR A 322 -5.17 5.55 6.00
C THR A 322 -6.68 5.56 6.16
N TYR A 323 -7.33 6.71 6.35
CA TYR A 323 -8.78 6.77 6.50
C TYR A 323 -9.53 6.22 5.28
N ARG A 324 -8.93 6.32 4.08
CA ARG A 324 -9.57 5.97 2.81
C ARG A 324 -9.82 4.47 2.65
N THR A 325 -8.91 3.66 3.16
CA THR A 325 -8.92 2.20 2.92
C THR A 325 -8.54 1.37 4.13
N SER A 326 -7.49 1.74 4.90
CA SER A 326 -7.01 0.96 6.06
C SER A 326 -7.99 1.02 7.23
N THR A 327 -8.49 2.21 7.57
CA THR A 327 -9.50 2.40 8.64
C THR A 327 -10.74 1.54 8.42
N PRO A 328 -11.41 1.58 7.23
CA PRO A 328 -12.53 0.70 6.96
C PRO A 328 -12.16 -0.79 6.98
N LEU A 329 -10.95 -1.17 6.55
CA LEU A 329 -10.49 -2.56 6.59
C LEU A 329 -10.41 -3.08 8.03
N LEU A 330 -9.80 -2.29 8.90
CA LEU A 330 -9.71 -2.62 10.33
C LEU A 330 -11.11 -2.63 10.98
N GLY A 331 -11.95 -1.65 10.67
CA GLY A 331 -13.32 -1.57 11.19
C GLY A 331 -14.19 -2.78 10.84
N VAL A 332 -13.98 -3.39 9.68
CA VAL A 332 -14.75 -4.55 9.22
C VAL A 332 -14.19 -5.88 9.76
N TYR A 333 -12.88 -6.08 9.66
CA TYR A 333 -12.26 -7.38 9.93
C TYR A 333 -11.55 -7.47 11.29
N TYR A 334 -11.25 -6.32 11.92
CA TYR A 334 -10.54 -6.20 13.20
C TYR A 334 -11.18 -5.11 14.09
N PRO A 335 -12.52 -5.19 14.35
CA PRO A 335 -13.27 -4.12 15.00
C PRO A 335 -12.76 -3.76 16.39
N GLU A 336 -12.24 -4.73 17.14
CA GLU A 336 -11.66 -4.49 18.45
C GLU A 336 -10.38 -3.64 18.37
N ILE A 337 -9.57 -3.83 17.34
CA ILE A 337 -8.35 -3.03 17.10
C ILE A 337 -8.72 -1.62 16.66
N GLN A 338 -9.67 -1.50 15.72
CA GLN A 338 -10.13 -0.19 15.26
C GLN A 338 -10.80 0.61 16.37
N ARG A 339 -11.60 -0.03 17.23
CA ARG A 339 -12.14 0.60 18.45
C ARG A 339 -11.04 1.17 19.34
N ASP A 340 -9.98 0.38 19.58
CA ASP A 340 -8.87 0.79 20.45
C ASP A 340 -8.05 1.93 19.81
N ILE A 341 -7.91 1.93 18.49
CA ILE A 341 -7.31 3.04 17.73
C ILE A 341 -8.14 4.33 17.91
N VAL A 342 -9.47 4.27 17.74
CA VAL A 342 -10.34 5.43 17.96
C VAL A 342 -10.24 5.94 19.40
N ASN A 343 -10.30 5.05 20.38
CA ASN A 343 -10.15 5.42 21.80
C ASN A 343 -8.77 6.05 22.06
N SER A 344 -7.72 5.61 21.38
CA SER A 344 -6.39 6.25 21.45
C SER A 344 -6.42 7.68 20.90
N LEU A 345 -7.09 7.93 19.77
CA LEU A 345 -7.25 9.29 19.25
C LEU A 345 -7.98 10.21 20.26
N LEU A 346 -9.03 9.70 20.92
CA LEU A 346 -9.76 10.42 21.95
C LEU A 346 -8.93 10.67 23.20
N ASN A 347 -8.08 9.71 23.61
CA ASN A 347 -7.15 9.90 24.72
C ASN A 347 -6.10 10.98 24.39
N ILE A 348 -5.62 11.03 23.16
CA ILE A 348 -4.71 12.09 22.70
C ILE A 348 -5.44 13.45 22.75
N TYR A 349 -6.65 13.55 22.20
CA TYR A 349 -7.47 14.77 22.29
C TYR A 349 -7.66 15.22 23.75
N LYS A 350 -8.06 14.33 24.63
CA LYS A 350 -8.33 14.61 26.05
C LYS A 350 -7.11 15.17 26.77
N ASN A 351 -5.91 14.70 26.45
CA ASN A 351 -4.67 15.07 27.15
C ASN A 351 -3.86 16.16 26.42
N GLU A 352 -3.96 16.28 25.08
CA GLU A 352 -3.19 17.25 24.29
C GLU A 352 -4.06 18.28 23.58
N GLY A 353 -5.39 18.12 23.54
CA GLY A 353 -6.35 19.10 23.07
C GLY A 353 -6.79 18.99 21.61
N TYR A 354 -6.12 18.17 20.79
CA TYR A 354 -6.47 17.90 19.39
C TYR A 354 -6.29 16.42 19.05
N MET A 355 -7.12 15.88 18.15
CA MET A 355 -6.81 14.61 17.52
C MET A 355 -5.62 14.80 16.55
N PRO A 356 -4.71 13.81 16.38
CA PRO A 356 -3.64 13.93 15.41
C PRO A 356 -4.14 13.74 13.97
N ASP A 357 -3.54 14.44 13.01
CA ASP A 357 -3.54 14.06 11.59
C ASP A 357 -2.32 13.16 11.29
N ALA A 358 -1.18 13.48 11.89
CA ALA A 358 0.00 12.62 11.98
C ALA A 358 0.59 12.66 13.40
N ARG A 359 1.16 11.53 13.86
CA ARG A 359 1.77 11.43 15.17
C ARG A 359 2.92 10.43 15.16
N SER A 360 4.00 10.77 15.84
CA SER A 360 5.18 9.92 15.94
C SER A 360 6.03 10.34 17.15
N GLY A 361 6.60 9.37 17.87
CA GLY A 361 7.44 9.67 19.05
C GLY A 361 6.66 10.44 20.13
N ASP A 362 5.44 10.01 20.42
CA ASP A 362 4.54 10.54 21.45
C ASP A 362 4.19 12.04 21.29
N CYS A 363 4.21 12.56 20.05
CA CYS A 363 3.87 13.95 19.75
C CYS A 363 3.17 14.11 18.41
N ASN A 364 2.11 14.95 18.38
CA ASN A 364 1.47 15.34 17.13
C ASN A 364 2.46 16.09 16.25
N GLY A 365 2.33 15.93 14.95
CA GLY A 365 3.14 16.66 14.00
C GLY A 365 2.65 16.50 12.58
N ARG A 366 2.88 17.52 11.80
CA ARG A 366 2.70 17.64 10.38
C ARG A 366 1.29 17.27 9.84
N THR A 367 0.38 18.22 9.99
CA THR A 367 -0.91 18.15 9.28
C THR A 367 -0.72 18.10 7.77
N GLN A 368 -1.59 17.36 7.09
CA GLN A 368 -1.57 17.20 5.63
C GLN A 368 -2.75 17.94 4.97
N GLY A 369 -3.70 17.24 4.41
CA GLY A 369 -4.80 17.80 3.63
C GLY A 369 -6.07 18.09 4.41
N GLY A 370 -6.28 17.44 5.54
CA GLY A 370 -7.51 17.54 6.35
C GLY A 370 -7.27 17.30 7.83
N SER A 371 -8.34 17.10 8.58
CA SER A 371 -8.33 16.71 10.00
C SER A 371 -9.09 15.38 10.15
N HIS A 372 -8.60 14.34 9.47
CA HIS A 372 -9.37 13.13 9.19
C HIS A 372 -9.60 12.19 10.39
N GLY A 373 -9.25 12.60 11.60
CA GLY A 373 -9.78 11.98 12.83
C GLY A 373 -11.31 11.93 12.81
N GLU A 374 -11.96 12.93 12.22
CA GLU A 374 -13.42 13.03 12.02
C GLU A 374 -13.93 11.87 11.15
N VAL A 375 -13.23 11.55 10.07
CA VAL A 375 -13.61 10.44 9.18
C VAL A 375 -13.46 9.11 9.91
N VAL A 376 -12.37 8.92 10.67
CA VAL A 376 -12.12 7.70 11.48
C VAL A 376 -13.23 7.47 12.50
N VAL A 377 -13.67 8.52 13.20
CA VAL A 377 -14.78 8.46 14.18
C VAL A 377 -16.10 8.15 13.47
N ALA A 378 -16.41 8.86 12.37
CA ALA A 378 -17.65 8.65 11.62
C ALA A 378 -17.74 7.24 11.04
N ASP A 379 -16.64 6.69 10.52
CA ASP A 379 -16.55 5.33 10.01
C ASP A 379 -16.82 4.29 11.12
N ALA A 380 -16.17 4.46 12.28
CA ALA A 380 -16.38 3.60 13.44
C ALA A 380 -17.84 3.59 13.90
N MET A 381 -18.46 4.77 14.00
CA MET A 381 -19.87 4.91 14.38
C MET A 381 -20.81 4.32 13.31
N ALA A 382 -20.52 4.53 12.04
CA ALA A 382 -21.32 4.01 10.93
C ALA A 382 -21.31 2.48 10.89
N ARG A 383 -20.19 1.86 11.27
CA ARG A 383 -20.02 0.40 11.35
C ARG A 383 -20.50 -0.19 12.66
N GLY A 384 -20.95 0.64 13.63
CA GLY A 384 -21.50 0.19 14.90
C GLY A 384 -20.46 -0.33 15.88
N LEU A 385 -19.26 0.25 15.91
CA LEU A 385 -18.23 -0.13 16.87
C LEU A 385 -18.65 0.32 18.29
N ASP A 386 -18.71 -0.62 19.20
CA ASP A 386 -19.05 -0.39 20.62
C ASP A 386 -17.83 0.05 21.43
N GLY A 387 -18.07 0.60 22.65
CA GLY A 387 -17.01 0.95 23.60
C GLY A 387 -16.22 2.20 23.24
N ILE A 388 -16.81 3.10 22.46
CA ILE A 388 -16.30 4.43 22.11
C ILE A 388 -17.22 5.49 22.71
N ASP A 389 -16.64 6.51 23.37
CA ASP A 389 -17.38 7.69 23.82
C ASP A 389 -17.62 8.64 22.65
N TYR A 390 -18.73 8.45 21.94
CA TYR A 390 -19.08 9.26 20.78
C TYR A 390 -19.49 10.68 21.11
N GLU A 391 -19.91 10.98 22.34
CA GLU A 391 -20.14 12.38 22.78
C GLU A 391 -18.81 13.13 22.91
N LEU A 392 -17.81 12.51 23.52
CA LEU A 392 -16.44 13.02 23.57
C LEU A 392 -15.83 13.13 22.15
N ALA A 393 -16.07 12.12 21.30
CA ALA A 393 -15.60 12.13 19.93
C ALA A 393 -16.17 13.31 19.13
N LEU A 394 -17.48 13.58 19.26
CA LEU A 394 -18.08 14.75 18.62
C LEU A 394 -17.48 16.07 19.12
N GLN A 395 -17.14 16.17 20.42
CA GLN A 395 -16.45 17.34 20.97
C GLN A 395 -15.07 17.53 20.34
N ALA A 396 -14.31 16.45 20.20
CA ALA A 396 -12.99 16.46 19.55
C ALA A 396 -13.09 16.93 18.09
N MET A 397 -14.03 16.38 17.33
CA MET A 397 -14.28 16.75 15.92
C MET A 397 -14.66 18.23 15.78
N ILE A 398 -15.54 18.73 16.65
CA ILE A 398 -15.93 20.14 16.67
C ILE A 398 -14.75 21.04 17.06
N LYS A 399 -13.89 20.60 17.97
CA LYS A 399 -12.68 21.33 18.35
C LYS A 399 -11.78 21.60 17.15
N ASP A 400 -11.51 20.58 16.33
CA ASP A 400 -10.72 20.72 15.12
C ASP A 400 -11.38 21.68 14.11
N ALA A 401 -12.71 21.66 14.00
CA ALA A 401 -13.47 22.46 13.04
C ALA A 401 -13.74 23.93 13.46
N GLU A 402 -13.59 24.28 14.75
CA GLU A 402 -14.00 25.60 15.26
C GLU A 402 -12.87 26.37 15.94
N VAL A 403 -11.85 25.69 16.48
CA VAL A 403 -10.82 26.31 17.29
C VAL A 403 -9.47 26.25 16.59
N PRO A 404 -8.90 27.40 16.20
CA PRO A 404 -7.58 27.43 15.61
C PRO A 404 -6.53 26.90 16.60
N PRO A 405 -5.64 25.97 16.17
CA PRO A 405 -4.54 25.52 17.01
C PRO A 405 -3.45 26.60 17.12
N ALA A 406 -2.59 26.45 18.12
CA ALA A 406 -1.42 27.31 18.26
C ALA A 406 -0.41 27.11 17.09
N ASP A 407 -0.30 25.88 16.61
CA ASP A 407 0.53 25.51 15.45
C ASP A 407 -0.27 24.58 14.51
N HIS A 408 -0.76 25.14 13.41
CA HIS A 408 -1.55 24.42 12.41
C HIS A 408 -0.70 23.48 11.52
N GLU A 409 0.61 23.55 11.62
CA GLU A 409 1.48 22.54 10.98
C GLU A 409 1.60 21.28 11.86
N LYS A 410 1.28 21.39 13.14
CA LYS A 410 1.32 20.30 14.11
C LYS A 410 -0.02 19.59 14.25
N GLU A 411 -1.13 20.35 14.34
CA GLU A 411 -2.44 19.80 14.68
C GLU A 411 -3.57 20.74 14.23
N GLY A 412 -4.81 20.26 14.25
CA GLY A 412 -6.00 21.00 13.90
C GLY A 412 -6.03 21.44 12.42
N ARG A 413 -6.86 22.45 12.11
CA ARG A 413 -7.08 22.92 10.74
C ARG A 413 -6.33 24.19 10.41
N GLY A 414 -5.49 24.17 9.36
CA GLY A 414 -4.85 25.37 8.82
C GLY A 414 -5.77 26.15 7.89
N GLY A 415 -5.72 27.52 7.97
CA GLY A 415 -6.65 28.41 7.23
C GLY A 415 -8.07 28.36 7.75
N LEU A 416 -8.26 27.98 9.02
CA LEU A 416 -9.58 27.77 9.62
C LEU A 416 -10.42 29.04 9.71
N GLN A 417 -9.79 30.18 10.00
CA GLN A 417 -10.50 31.46 10.07
C GLN A 417 -11.12 31.83 8.72
N GLU A 418 -10.37 31.70 7.65
CA GLU A 418 -10.85 31.96 6.29
C GLU A 418 -11.91 30.95 5.88
N TYR A 419 -11.70 29.65 6.16
CA TYR A 419 -12.69 28.62 5.88
C TYR A 419 -14.03 28.89 6.59
N ASN A 420 -13.99 29.26 7.86
CA ASN A 420 -15.21 29.53 8.65
C ASN A 420 -15.92 30.85 8.24
N THR A 421 -15.20 31.81 7.66
CA THR A 421 -15.78 33.11 7.27
C THR A 421 -16.15 33.19 5.79
N LEU A 422 -15.36 32.61 4.90
CA LEU A 422 -15.57 32.71 3.46
C LEU A 422 -16.22 31.42 2.88
N GLY A 423 -16.22 30.34 3.65
CA GLY A 423 -16.60 29.00 3.15
C GLY A 423 -15.55 28.36 2.24
N TYR A 424 -14.35 28.91 2.15
CA TYR A 424 -13.21 28.33 1.46
C TYR A 424 -11.90 28.96 1.96
N ILE A 425 -10.78 28.30 1.66
CA ILE A 425 -9.46 28.84 1.96
C ILE A 425 -8.90 29.49 0.69
N PRO A 426 -8.55 30.79 0.74
CA PRO A 426 -8.08 31.51 -0.44
C PRO A 426 -6.66 31.09 -0.84
N TYR A 427 -6.36 31.27 -2.14
CA TYR A 427 -5.03 31.09 -2.67
C TYR A 427 -3.99 31.92 -1.91
N GLY A 428 -2.83 31.33 -1.60
CA GLY A 428 -1.76 31.96 -0.83
C GLY A 428 -1.59 31.34 0.57
N ILE A 429 -2.63 30.68 1.08
CA ILE A 429 -2.53 29.82 2.26
C ILE A 429 -2.13 28.41 1.77
N PRO A 430 -1.14 27.75 2.41
CA PRO A 430 -0.70 26.44 1.99
C PRO A 430 -1.83 25.41 1.90
N ARG A 431 -1.89 24.63 0.82
CA ARG A 431 -2.85 23.55 0.63
C ARG A 431 -4.32 23.99 0.58
N ALA A 432 -4.57 25.24 0.20
CA ALA A 432 -5.91 25.87 0.29
C ALA A 432 -7.00 25.11 -0.48
N GLY A 433 -6.70 24.64 -1.70
CA GLY A 433 -7.64 23.86 -2.50
C GLY A 433 -7.94 22.50 -1.89
N THR A 434 -6.90 21.76 -1.53
CA THR A 434 -7.03 20.48 -0.82
C THR A 434 -7.83 20.63 0.46
N ARG A 435 -7.39 21.53 1.35
CA ARG A 435 -8.02 21.74 2.66
C ARG A 435 -9.50 22.15 2.54
N THR A 436 -9.85 22.96 1.56
CA THR A 436 -11.26 23.34 1.36
C THR A 436 -12.12 22.13 1.02
N VAL A 437 -11.65 21.26 0.14
CA VAL A 437 -12.41 20.07 -0.29
C VAL A 437 -12.45 19.00 0.82
N GLU A 438 -11.32 18.73 1.45
CA GLU A 438 -11.23 17.73 2.52
C GLU A 438 -11.98 18.17 3.78
N TYR A 439 -11.92 19.45 4.18
CA TYR A 439 -12.71 19.96 5.32
C TYR A 439 -14.22 19.90 5.06
N ALA A 440 -14.66 20.02 3.81
CA ALA A 440 -16.07 19.81 3.47
C ALA A 440 -16.50 18.35 3.73
N PHE A 441 -15.62 17.40 3.50
CA PHE A 441 -15.86 15.99 3.83
C PHE A 441 -15.78 15.74 5.34
N ASP A 442 -14.79 16.30 6.03
CA ASP A 442 -14.68 16.22 7.49
C ASP A 442 -15.93 16.80 8.17
N ASP A 443 -16.44 17.94 7.68
CA ASP A 443 -17.67 18.56 8.17
C ASP A 443 -18.91 17.68 7.92
N TRP A 444 -18.99 17.00 6.78
CA TRP A 444 -20.02 16.00 6.54
C TRP A 444 -19.94 14.86 7.59
N CYS A 445 -18.75 14.40 7.94
CA CYS A 445 -18.55 13.37 8.95
C CYS A 445 -19.02 13.84 10.34
N ILE A 446 -18.70 15.09 10.73
CA ILE A 446 -19.24 15.70 11.96
C ILE A 446 -20.77 15.68 11.96
N ALA A 447 -21.38 16.07 10.86
CA ALA A 447 -22.85 16.06 10.73
C ALA A 447 -23.42 14.64 10.90
N GLN A 448 -22.81 13.60 10.29
CA GLN A 448 -23.30 12.22 10.43
C GLN A 448 -23.23 11.72 11.89
N VAL A 449 -22.18 12.06 12.62
CA VAL A 449 -22.03 11.72 14.04
C VAL A 449 -23.05 12.48 14.87
N ALA A 450 -23.19 13.80 14.64
CA ALA A 450 -24.19 14.65 15.33
C ALA A 450 -25.61 14.13 15.14
N LYS A 451 -26.00 13.75 13.92
CA LYS A 451 -27.31 13.19 13.60
C LYS A 451 -27.61 11.94 14.40
N ARG A 452 -26.66 11.01 14.49
CA ARG A 452 -26.81 9.75 15.22
C ARG A 452 -26.91 9.97 16.73
N LEU A 453 -26.34 11.05 17.25
CA LEU A 453 -26.45 11.49 18.65
C LEU A 453 -27.68 12.39 18.91
N GLY A 454 -28.52 12.65 17.90
CA GLY A 454 -29.71 13.49 18.03
C GLY A 454 -29.40 14.99 18.21
N LYS A 455 -28.26 15.47 17.73
CA LYS A 455 -27.82 16.88 17.83
C LYS A 455 -28.16 17.63 16.52
N GLU A 456 -29.44 17.92 16.31
CA GLU A 456 -29.96 18.45 15.05
C GLU A 456 -29.31 19.80 14.65
N ASP A 457 -29.15 20.76 15.61
CA ASP A 457 -28.53 22.06 15.32
C ASP A 457 -27.09 21.91 14.81
N ILE A 458 -26.33 20.94 15.36
CA ILE A 458 -24.96 20.62 14.92
C ILE A 458 -24.99 19.95 13.55
N TYR A 459 -25.93 19.02 13.35
CA TYR A 459 -26.14 18.38 12.06
C TYR A 459 -26.39 19.41 10.96
N ASP A 460 -27.37 20.32 11.14
CA ASP A 460 -27.73 21.31 10.14
C ASP A 460 -26.55 22.24 9.80
N LYS A 461 -25.82 22.70 10.84
CA LYS A 461 -24.62 23.53 10.65
C LYS A 461 -23.59 22.87 9.78
N TYR A 462 -23.20 21.64 10.11
CA TYR A 462 -22.11 20.95 9.42
C TYR A 462 -22.55 20.36 8.08
N MET A 463 -23.82 19.99 7.90
CA MET A 463 -24.36 19.66 6.58
C MET A 463 -24.32 20.86 5.63
N SER A 464 -24.60 22.08 6.11
CA SER A 464 -24.43 23.29 5.30
C SER A 464 -22.96 23.47 4.88
N ARG A 465 -22.01 23.29 5.82
CA ARG A 465 -20.58 23.44 5.56
C ARG A 465 -20.02 22.35 4.63
N SER A 466 -20.59 21.16 4.63
CA SER A 466 -20.17 20.07 3.75
C SER A 466 -20.31 20.42 2.25
N GLY A 467 -21.11 21.46 1.93
CA GLY A 467 -21.22 22.02 0.58
C GLY A 467 -20.11 22.98 0.17
N ASN A 468 -19.18 23.32 1.05
CA ASN A 468 -18.15 24.35 0.85
C ASN A 468 -17.17 24.07 -0.29
N TRP A 469 -16.98 22.82 -0.70
CA TRP A 469 -16.19 22.47 -1.88
C TRP A 469 -16.66 23.23 -3.15
N ARG A 470 -17.97 23.57 -3.24
CA ARG A 470 -18.56 24.31 -4.34
C ARG A 470 -18.08 25.76 -4.44
N ASN A 471 -17.58 26.35 -3.34
CA ASN A 471 -17.03 27.70 -3.35
C ASN A 471 -15.73 27.82 -4.14
N LEU A 472 -15.05 26.71 -4.38
CA LEU A 472 -13.88 26.60 -5.27
C LEU A 472 -14.23 25.94 -6.61
N TRP A 473 -15.49 25.51 -6.83
CA TRP A 473 -15.94 24.96 -8.11
C TRP A 473 -16.24 26.08 -9.10
N ARG A 474 -15.34 26.29 -10.05
CA ARG A 474 -15.49 27.34 -11.06
C ARG A 474 -16.31 26.85 -12.25
N THR A 475 -17.59 27.18 -12.28
CA THR A 475 -18.59 26.71 -13.27
C THR A 475 -18.38 27.22 -14.68
N ASP A 476 -17.81 28.44 -14.84
CA ASP A 476 -17.52 29.10 -16.12
C ASP A 476 -16.19 28.63 -16.76
N TYR A 477 -15.38 27.88 -16.04
CA TYR A 477 -14.11 27.38 -16.56
C TYR A 477 -14.31 26.14 -17.43
N GLU A 478 -13.76 26.17 -18.62
CA GLU A 478 -13.78 25.05 -19.55
C GLU A 478 -12.37 24.59 -19.94
N TRP A 479 -12.15 23.29 -19.89
CA TRP A 479 -10.89 22.67 -20.28
C TRP A 479 -11.14 21.34 -20.98
N LYS A 480 -10.61 21.20 -22.22
CA LYS A 480 -10.81 19.98 -23.05
C LYS A 480 -12.29 19.58 -23.21
N GLY A 481 -13.18 20.55 -23.32
CA GLY A 481 -14.61 20.34 -23.48
C GLY A 481 -15.31 19.81 -22.21
N MET A 482 -14.70 19.98 -21.04
CA MET A 482 -15.26 19.70 -19.71
C MET A 482 -15.43 21.00 -18.95
N LYS A 483 -16.59 21.23 -18.37
CA LYS A 483 -16.91 22.43 -17.59
C LYS A 483 -16.85 22.18 -16.09
N GLY A 484 -16.38 23.20 -15.35
CA GLY A 484 -16.31 23.17 -13.91
C GLY A 484 -15.11 22.41 -13.36
N PHE A 485 -14.31 23.07 -12.56
CA PHE A 485 -13.15 22.50 -11.86
C PHE A 485 -12.94 23.20 -10.54
N ILE A 486 -12.36 22.50 -9.56
CA ILE A 486 -11.83 23.13 -8.34
C ILE A 486 -10.64 24.00 -8.74
N MET A 487 -10.78 25.32 -8.64
CA MET A 487 -9.82 26.29 -9.15
C MET A 487 -9.41 27.30 -8.06
N PRO A 488 -8.20 27.88 -8.14
CA PRO A 488 -7.75 28.87 -7.19
C PRO A 488 -8.60 30.15 -7.19
N ARG A 489 -8.95 30.61 -5.98
CA ARG A 489 -9.74 31.81 -5.72
C ARG A 489 -9.06 32.64 -4.65
N ASP A 490 -9.03 33.97 -4.81
CA ASP A 490 -8.43 34.88 -3.82
C ASP A 490 -9.40 35.22 -2.67
N ALA A 491 -8.90 35.92 -1.64
CA ALA A 491 -9.71 36.35 -0.49
C ALA A 491 -10.81 37.37 -0.84
N GLN A 492 -10.76 38.00 -1.99
CA GLN A 492 -11.78 38.91 -2.52
C GLN A 492 -12.83 38.21 -3.40
N GLY A 493 -12.76 36.91 -3.49
CA GLY A 493 -13.68 36.07 -4.26
C GLY A 493 -13.42 36.05 -5.77
N ARG A 494 -12.25 36.52 -6.25
CA ARG A 494 -11.90 36.55 -7.67
C ARG A 494 -11.20 35.24 -8.07
N TRP A 495 -11.58 34.71 -9.21
CA TRP A 495 -10.90 33.57 -9.79
C TRP A 495 -9.51 33.95 -10.32
N LEU A 496 -8.53 33.06 -10.14
CA LEU A 496 -7.16 33.28 -10.61
C LEU A 496 -6.89 32.43 -11.85
N ASP A 497 -6.74 33.09 -13.00
CA ASP A 497 -6.38 32.41 -14.26
C ASP A 497 -4.87 32.14 -14.37
N SER A 498 -4.09 32.82 -13.54
CA SER A 498 -2.63 32.65 -13.47
C SER A 498 -2.18 32.78 -12.03
N VAL A 499 -1.14 32.03 -11.67
CA VAL A 499 -0.57 32.00 -10.33
C VAL A 499 0.94 32.16 -10.39
N PRO A 500 1.57 32.73 -9.36
CA PRO A 500 3.03 32.76 -9.27
C PRO A 500 3.61 31.35 -9.22
N TRP A 501 4.56 31.05 -10.09
CA TRP A 501 5.25 29.79 -10.12
C TRP A 501 6.63 29.93 -9.45
N GLY A 502 6.85 29.09 -8.44
CA GLY A 502 8.13 29.03 -7.76
C GLY A 502 8.23 29.88 -6.49
N LYS A 503 9.22 29.57 -5.67
CA LYS A 503 9.61 30.29 -4.44
C LYS A 503 10.90 31.07 -4.59
N SER A 504 11.19 31.62 -5.75
CA SER A 504 12.28 32.57 -5.85
C SER A 504 11.92 33.84 -5.07
N LYS A 505 12.80 34.34 -4.21
CA LYS A 505 12.63 35.64 -3.57
C LYS A 505 12.78 36.81 -4.56
N VAL A 506 13.25 36.53 -5.76
CA VAL A 506 13.66 37.55 -6.75
C VAL A 506 12.80 37.52 -8.00
N TYR A 507 12.25 36.35 -8.40
CA TYR A 507 11.51 36.20 -9.65
C TYR A 507 10.34 35.23 -9.49
N HIS A 508 9.11 35.70 -9.72
CA HIS A 508 7.87 34.93 -9.64
C HIS A 508 7.12 35.03 -10.96
N PRO A 509 7.51 34.27 -12.00
CA PRO A 509 6.75 34.28 -13.24
C PRO A 509 5.32 33.82 -12.98
N LEU A 510 4.35 34.50 -13.57
CA LEU A 510 2.98 34.06 -13.61
C LEU A 510 2.84 32.97 -14.66
N ILE A 511 2.31 31.83 -14.26
CA ILE A 511 1.93 30.74 -15.17
C ILE A 511 0.42 30.66 -15.24
N PRO A 512 -0.16 30.31 -16.42
CA PRO A 512 -1.57 29.98 -16.51
C PRO A 512 -1.91 28.81 -15.57
N TYR A 513 -2.97 28.93 -14.80
CA TYR A 513 -3.45 27.84 -13.95
C TYR A 513 -4.48 27.00 -14.71
N ARG A 514 -4.18 25.73 -14.91
CA ARG A 514 -5.03 24.76 -15.61
C ARG A 514 -5.23 23.52 -14.72
N PRO A 515 -6.26 22.73 -14.99
CA PRO A 515 -6.51 21.51 -14.21
C PRO A 515 -5.35 20.49 -14.20
N ASP A 516 -4.48 20.54 -15.21
CA ASP A 516 -3.27 19.73 -15.33
C ASP A 516 -1.98 20.46 -14.91
N THR A 517 -2.09 21.66 -14.34
CA THR A 517 -0.92 22.40 -13.86
C THR A 517 -0.26 21.60 -12.74
N LYS A 518 0.90 21.02 -13.04
CA LYS A 518 1.68 20.26 -12.08
C LYS A 518 2.25 21.20 -11.03
N VAL A 519 2.32 20.66 -9.81
CA VAL A 519 3.06 21.30 -8.73
C VAL A 519 4.47 21.57 -9.24
N ALA A 520 5.03 22.69 -8.80
CA ALA A 520 6.39 23.11 -9.08
C ALA A 520 7.41 21.97 -8.88
N PRO A 521 8.57 22.03 -9.50
CA PRO A 521 9.62 21.03 -9.38
C PRO A 521 9.87 20.62 -7.92
N TRP A 522 10.29 19.40 -7.71
CA TRP A 522 10.50 18.74 -6.41
C TRP A 522 11.29 19.54 -5.35
N TYR A 523 12.10 20.50 -5.74
CA TYR A 523 12.83 21.41 -4.84
C TYR A 523 11.95 22.52 -4.24
N LEU A 524 10.72 22.68 -4.70
CA LEU A 524 9.74 23.55 -4.05
C LEU A 524 8.90 22.69 -3.10
N PRO A 525 8.72 23.12 -1.86
CA PRO A 525 7.86 22.39 -0.94
C PRO A 525 6.44 22.38 -1.50
N TRP A 526 6.07 21.30 -2.12
CA TRP A 526 4.78 21.08 -2.76
C TRP A 526 3.60 21.06 -1.76
N TRP A 527 3.85 20.84 -0.46
CA TRP A 527 2.90 21.09 0.63
C TRP A 527 2.54 22.56 0.83
N ASN A 528 3.22 23.49 0.23
CA ASN A 528 2.86 24.91 0.23
C ASN A 528 2.11 25.37 -1.02
N THR A 529 1.78 24.45 -1.92
CA THR A 529 1.03 24.73 -3.13
C THR A 529 -0.48 24.77 -2.86
N PHE A 530 -1.29 25.10 -3.87
CA PHE A 530 -2.75 25.14 -3.73
C PHE A 530 -3.34 23.75 -3.47
N PHE A 531 -2.85 22.73 -4.19
CA PHE A 531 -3.17 21.34 -3.92
C PHE A 531 -2.00 20.62 -3.27
N TYR A 532 -2.28 19.81 -2.28
CA TYR A 532 -1.34 18.90 -1.65
C TYR A 532 -1.29 17.60 -2.45
N GLU A 533 -0.13 17.27 -2.96
CA GLU A 533 0.17 16.04 -3.70
C GLU A 533 -0.75 15.73 -4.90
N ALA A 534 -1.45 16.70 -5.44
CA ALA A 534 -2.44 16.45 -6.47
C ALA A 534 -2.61 17.60 -7.45
N LEU A 535 -3.42 17.36 -8.47
CA LEU A 535 -3.84 18.31 -9.48
C LEU A 535 -5.27 18.81 -9.21
N SER A 536 -5.64 19.95 -9.81
CA SER A 536 -7.04 20.38 -9.87
C SER A 536 -7.93 19.31 -10.51
N ALA A 537 -7.44 18.62 -11.54
CA ALA A 537 -8.17 17.53 -12.18
C ALA A 537 -8.48 16.39 -11.21
N GLU A 538 -7.58 16.05 -10.29
CA GLU A 538 -7.76 15.01 -9.26
C GLU A 538 -8.77 15.46 -8.20
N TYR A 539 -8.56 16.64 -7.59
CA TYR A 539 -9.48 17.15 -6.56
C TYR A 539 -10.86 17.51 -7.11
N SER A 540 -11.00 17.76 -8.41
CA SER A 540 -12.30 17.91 -9.07
C SER A 540 -13.05 16.59 -9.25
N LEU A 541 -12.49 15.47 -8.77
CA LEU A 541 -13.11 14.14 -8.67
C LEU A 541 -13.14 13.60 -7.23
N SER A 542 -12.56 14.34 -6.25
CA SER A 542 -12.38 13.87 -4.88
C SER A 542 -13.40 14.52 -3.91
N VAL A 543 -14.69 14.25 -4.12
CA VAL A 543 -15.77 14.70 -3.24
C VAL A 543 -16.59 13.48 -2.79
N PRO A 544 -16.05 12.62 -1.90
CA PRO A 544 -16.61 11.30 -1.61
C PRO A 544 -18.00 11.36 -0.94
N HIS A 545 -18.30 12.40 -0.20
CA HIS A 545 -19.57 12.57 0.52
C HIS A 545 -20.71 13.14 -0.35
N ASP A 546 -20.40 13.68 -1.54
CA ASP A 546 -21.39 14.31 -2.41
C ASP A 546 -21.11 14.02 -3.90
N VAL A 547 -20.85 12.76 -4.23
CA VAL A 547 -20.62 12.34 -5.63
C VAL A 547 -21.85 12.67 -6.51
N PRO A 548 -23.11 12.48 -6.09
CA PRO A 548 -24.26 12.93 -6.89
C PRO A 548 -24.23 14.42 -7.21
N GLY A 549 -23.94 15.28 -6.22
CA GLY A 549 -23.82 16.73 -6.43
C GLY A 549 -22.63 17.10 -7.33
N LEU A 550 -21.55 16.31 -7.29
CA LEU A 550 -20.42 16.46 -8.21
C LEU A 550 -20.81 16.09 -9.66
N ILE A 551 -21.59 15.02 -9.85
CA ILE A 551 -22.10 14.61 -11.16
C ILE A 551 -22.98 15.72 -11.74
N ASP A 552 -23.87 16.28 -10.95
CA ASP A 552 -24.74 17.40 -11.36
C ASP A 552 -23.89 18.63 -11.73
N ALA A 553 -22.89 18.97 -10.92
CA ALA A 553 -21.96 20.08 -11.18
C ALA A 553 -21.13 19.89 -12.46
N CYS A 554 -20.86 18.64 -12.87
CA CYS A 554 -20.20 18.31 -14.13
C CYS A 554 -21.15 18.40 -15.35
N GLY A 555 -22.46 18.50 -15.15
CA GLY A 555 -23.47 18.53 -16.21
C GLY A 555 -24.14 17.19 -16.48
N GLY A 556 -24.17 16.30 -15.48
CA GLY A 556 -24.85 15.02 -15.49
C GLY A 556 -23.94 13.83 -15.82
N ALA A 557 -24.56 12.63 -15.87
CA ALA A 557 -23.85 11.35 -15.96
C ALA A 557 -22.93 11.22 -17.18
N ASP A 558 -23.37 11.66 -18.36
CA ASP A 558 -22.58 11.56 -19.61
C ASP A 558 -21.36 12.49 -19.57
N ALA A 559 -21.51 13.72 -19.07
CA ALA A 559 -20.42 14.67 -18.92
C ALA A 559 -19.42 14.19 -17.85
N PHE A 560 -19.91 13.59 -16.77
CA PHE A 560 -19.09 13.00 -15.73
C PHE A 560 -18.31 11.78 -16.24
N ARG A 561 -18.97 10.90 -17.01
CA ARG A 561 -18.30 9.78 -17.68
C ARG A 561 -17.18 10.27 -18.60
N LYS A 562 -17.46 11.25 -19.47
CA LYS A 562 -16.45 11.86 -20.34
C LYS A 562 -15.26 12.39 -19.54
N ARG A 563 -15.51 13.01 -18.38
CA ARG A 563 -14.46 13.52 -17.49
C ARG A 563 -13.58 12.38 -16.95
N LEU A 564 -14.18 11.30 -16.45
CA LEU A 564 -13.44 10.13 -15.97
C LEU A 564 -12.61 9.49 -17.10
N ASP A 565 -13.23 9.25 -18.25
CA ASP A 565 -12.55 8.66 -19.40
C ASP A 565 -11.35 9.52 -19.86
N THR A 566 -11.54 10.85 -19.92
CA THR A 566 -10.47 11.80 -20.26
C THR A 566 -9.36 11.80 -19.21
N PHE A 567 -9.72 11.79 -17.92
CA PHE A 567 -8.77 11.78 -16.81
C PHE A 567 -7.81 10.57 -16.90
N PHE A 568 -8.34 9.38 -17.18
CA PHE A 568 -7.52 8.19 -17.37
C PHE A 568 -6.75 8.20 -18.69
N ALA A 569 -7.36 8.61 -19.80
CA ALA A 569 -6.73 8.61 -21.12
C ALA A 569 -5.54 9.59 -21.22
N GLU A 570 -5.63 10.72 -20.51
CA GLU A 570 -4.57 11.75 -20.46
C GLU A 570 -3.48 11.45 -19.42
N GLY A 571 -3.57 10.32 -18.70
CA GLY A 571 -2.58 9.93 -17.71
C GLY A 571 -2.55 10.82 -16.46
N HIS A 572 -3.69 11.42 -16.08
CA HIS A 572 -3.80 12.21 -14.86
C HIS A 572 -4.02 11.34 -13.63
N TYR A 573 -4.46 10.08 -13.81
CA TYR A 573 -4.60 9.13 -12.71
C TYR A 573 -3.23 8.73 -12.14
N ASN A 574 -3.10 8.84 -10.84
CA ASN A 574 -1.91 8.42 -10.12
C ASN A 574 -2.29 7.39 -9.05
N VAL A 575 -2.05 6.10 -9.33
CA VAL A 575 -2.29 5.03 -8.35
C VAL A 575 -1.37 5.12 -7.14
N ALA A 576 -0.24 5.81 -7.29
CA ALA A 576 0.78 5.97 -6.25
C ALA A 576 0.43 7.06 -5.24
N ASN A 577 -0.79 7.62 -5.30
CA ASN A 577 -1.19 8.71 -4.42
C ASN A 577 -2.69 8.67 -4.07
N GLU A 578 -3.02 8.89 -2.83
CA GLU A 578 -4.29 8.61 -2.18
C GLU A 578 -5.48 9.44 -2.67
N PRO A 579 -5.36 10.72 -3.10
CA PRO A 579 -6.48 11.47 -3.65
C PRO A 579 -7.20 10.77 -4.80
N SER A 580 -6.48 9.92 -5.53
CA SER A 580 -7.00 9.16 -6.67
C SER A 580 -7.59 7.78 -6.32
N PHE A 581 -7.55 7.34 -5.06
CA PHE A 581 -8.00 5.99 -4.66
C PHE A 581 -9.46 5.69 -4.99
N LEU A 582 -10.36 6.65 -4.79
CA LEU A 582 -11.79 6.51 -5.13
C LEU A 582 -12.04 6.62 -6.65
N THR A 583 -11.21 7.33 -7.39
CA THR A 583 -11.48 7.73 -8.79
C THR A 583 -11.87 6.55 -9.71
N PRO A 584 -11.20 5.39 -9.72
CA PRO A 584 -11.59 4.26 -10.59
C PRO A 584 -12.95 3.64 -10.21
N TRP A 585 -13.45 3.92 -9.02
CA TRP A 585 -14.74 3.42 -8.52
C TRP A 585 -15.91 4.36 -8.80
N LEU A 586 -15.65 5.59 -9.25
CA LEU A 586 -16.68 6.62 -9.46
C LEU A 586 -17.69 6.27 -10.57
N TYR A 587 -17.34 5.36 -11.48
CA TYR A 587 -18.29 4.86 -12.49
C TYR A 587 -19.52 4.17 -11.88
N HIS A 588 -19.45 3.67 -10.63
CA HIS A 588 -20.61 3.12 -9.93
C HIS A 588 -21.75 4.12 -9.80
N PHE A 589 -21.44 5.39 -9.54
CA PHE A 589 -22.44 6.43 -9.32
C PHE A 589 -23.19 6.86 -10.60
N ILE A 590 -22.71 6.43 -11.75
CA ILE A 590 -23.40 6.62 -13.05
C ILE A 590 -23.92 5.29 -13.63
N GLY A 591 -24.09 4.27 -12.77
CA GLY A 591 -24.65 2.98 -13.15
C GLY A 591 -23.73 2.10 -14.03
N ARG A 592 -22.41 2.34 -13.99
CA ARG A 592 -21.42 1.60 -14.79
C ARG A 592 -20.35 0.92 -13.90
N PRO A 593 -20.78 0.05 -12.95
CA PRO A 593 -19.83 -0.71 -12.10
C PRO A 593 -18.91 -1.64 -12.90
N ASP A 594 -19.32 -2.04 -14.11
CA ASP A 594 -18.51 -2.78 -15.08
C ASP A 594 -17.23 -2.01 -15.44
N LEU A 595 -17.34 -0.70 -15.72
CA LEU A 595 -16.18 0.14 -16.03
C LEU A 595 -15.26 0.31 -14.81
N SER A 596 -15.81 0.39 -13.60
CA SER A 596 -14.99 0.39 -12.37
C SER A 596 -14.19 -0.90 -12.25
N ARG A 597 -14.84 -2.06 -12.40
CA ARG A 597 -14.17 -3.36 -12.36
C ARG A 597 -13.02 -3.43 -13.36
N ASP A 598 -13.29 -3.12 -14.62
CA ASP A 598 -12.28 -3.18 -15.68
C ASP A 598 -11.10 -2.25 -15.39
N ARG A 599 -11.39 -1.05 -14.87
CA ARG A 599 -10.37 -0.07 -14.53
C ARG A 599 -9.50 -0.52 -13.34
N VAL A 600 -10.12 -0.96 -12.25
CA VAL A 600 -9.42 -1.43 -11.04
C VAL A 600 -8.59 -2.67 -11.35
N THR A 601 -9.16 -3.65 -12.07
CA THR A 601 -8.45 -4.86 -12.49
C THR A 601 -7.21 -4.51 -13.31
N ARG A 602 -7.35 -3.58 -14.24
CA ARG A 602 -6.23 -3.09 -15.06
C ARG A 602 -5.15 -2.42 -14.20
N ILE A 603 -5.55 -1.54 -13.27
CA ILE A 603 -4.61 -0.85 -12.37
C ILE A 603 -3.82 -1.86 -11.55
N ILE A 604 -4.49 -2.87 -10.97
CA ILE A 604 -3.81 -3.91 -10.19
C ILE A 604 -2.80 -4.66 -11.06
N ASN A 605 -3.20 -5.12 -12.24
CA ASN A 605 -2.35 -5.92 -13.11
C ASN A 605 -1.14 -5.16 -13.67
N GLU A 606 -1.28 -3.84 -13.89
CA GLU A 606 -0.23 -3.01 -14.46
C GLU A 606 0.74 -2.44 -13.42
N ASN A 607 0.31 -2.28 -12.15
CA ASN A 607 1.07 -1.50 -11.17
C ASN A 607 1.49 -2.29 -9.93
N PHE A 608 0.84 -3.44 -9.64
CA PHE A 608 1.17 -4.25 -8.47
C PHE A 608 1.76 -5.60 -8.87
N SER A 609 2.70 -6.07 -8.08
CA SER A 609 3.31 -7.39 -8.30
C SER A 609 3.79 -8.01 -6.98
N ASP A 610 4.13 -9.31 -7.01
CA ASP A 610 4.74 -10.01 -5.88
C ASP A 610 6.28 -9.89 -5.85
N GLN A 611 6.83 -8.86 -6.51
CA GLN A 611 8.25 -8.56 -6.52
C GLN A 611 8.64 -7.52 -5.46
N PRO A 612 9.92 -7.39 -5.11
CA PRO A 612 10.36 -6.38 -4.13
C PRO A 612 10.00 -4.93 -4.47
N ASP A 613 9.83 -4.58 -5.76
CA ASP A 613 9.35 -3.28 -6.24
C ASP A 613 7.84 -3.28 -6.54
N GLY A 614 7.10 -4.22 -5.98
CA GLY A 614 5.70 -4.51 -6.32
C GLY A 614 4.65 -3.52 -5.85
N LEU A 615 5.04 -2.40 -5.22
CA LEU A 615 4.13 -1.30 -4.87
C LEU A 615 4.43 -0.06 -5.73
N PRO A 616 3.41 0.59 -6.33
CA PRO A 616 3.60 1.72 -7.24
C PRO A 616 3.95 3.03 -6.55
N GLY A 617 3.72 3.17 -5.25
CA GLY A 617 3.97 4.33 -4.41
C GLY A 617 4.39 3.96 -3.00
N ASN A 618 4.53 4.97 -2.14
CA ASN A 618 4.68 4.72 -0.71
C ASN A 618 3.48 3.94 -0.20
N ASP A 619 3.71 3.01 0.73
CA ASP A 619 2.60 2.21 1.29
C ASP A 619 1.73 3.02 2.26
N ASP A 620 2.27 4.14 2.77
CA ASP A 620 1.65 5.13 3.64
C ASP A 620 0.86 4.51 4.80
N GLY A 621 1.63 3.74 5.62
CA GLY A 621 1.07 3.06 6.78
C GLY A 621 0.04 1.97 6.42
N GLY A 622 0.15 1.38 5.24
CA GLY A 622 -0.74 0.33 4.74
C GLY A 622 -1.92 0.84 3.89
N ALA A 623 -2.00 2.13 3.58
CA ALA A 623 -3.09 2.70 2.77
C ALA A 623 -3.08 2.12 1.34
N MET A 624 -1.92 2.07 0.69
CA MET A 624 -1.74 1.47 -0.63
C MET A 624 -2.04 -0.03 -0.61
N SER A 625 -1.50 -0.75 0.37
CA SER A 625 -1.74 -2.18 0.57
C SER A 625 -3.22 -2.50 0.81
N SER A 626 -3.93 -1.70 1.60
CA SER A 626 -5.37 -1.90 1.81
C SER A 626 -6.22 -1.54 0.58
N TRP A 627 -5.80 -0.57 -0.24
CA TRP A 627 -6.44 -0.32 -1.54
C TRP A 627 -6.33 -1.56 -2.45
N LEU A 628 -5.14 -2.19 -2.49
CA LEU A 628 -4.94 -3.44 -3.23
C LEU A 628 -5.86 -4.55 -2.71
N ILE A 629 -5.95 -4.74 -1.39
CA ILE A 629 -6.84 -5.75 -0.77
C ILE A 629 -8.28 -5.51 -1.21
N TRP A 630 -8.80 -4.29 -1.09
CA TRP A 630 -10.16 -3.96 -1.48
C TRP A 630 -10.41 -4.20 -2.97
N GLY A 631 -9.47 -3.79 -3.82
CA GLY A 631 -9.55 -4.03 -5.27
C GLY A 631 -9.58 -5.52 -5.62
N MET A 632 -8.76 -6.34 -4.95
CA MET A 632 -8.76 -7.80 -5.12
C MET A 632 -10.03 -8.48 -4.60
N LEU A 633 -10.68 -7.91 -3.58
CA LEU A 633 -11.99 -8.36 -3.09
C LEU A 633 -13.16 -7.88 -3.98
N GLY A 634 -12.90 -7.03 -4.97
CA GLY A 634 -13.94 -6.44 -5.82
C GLY A 634 -14.85 -5.46 -5.08
N LYS A 635 -14.34 -4.82 -4.03
CA LYS A 635 -15.08 -3.89 -3.16
C LYS A 635 -14.29 -2.62 -2.91
N TYR A 636 -14.96 -1.52 -2.63
CA TYR A 636 -14.35 -0.28 -2.14
C TYR A 636 -15.20 0.33 -1.04
N PRO A 637 -14.64 0.60 0.14
CA PRO A 637 -15.38 1.21 1.23
C PRO A 637 -15.58 2.70 0.96
N LEU A 638 -16.78 3.19 1.22
CA LEU A 638 -17.04 4.62 1.32
C LEU A 638 -16.75 5.04 2.75
N ALA A 639 -15.56 5.60 2.99
CA ALA A 639 -15.10 6.00 4.31
C ALA A 639 -16.09 6.96 5.00
N GLY A 640 -16.22 6.85 6.33
CA GLY A 640 -17.25 7.57 7.10
C GLY A 640 -18.65 6.96 7.01
N THR A 641 -18.81 5.85 6.29
CA THR A 641 -20.08 5.12 6.12
C THR A 641 -19.91 3.62 6.35
N SER A 642 -21.02 2.87 6.38
CA SER A 642 -21.00 1.41 6.32
C SER A 642 -21.15 0.84 4.91
N GLN A 643 -21.14 1.70 3.89
CA GLN A 643 -21.43 1.32 2.50
C GLN A 643 -20.16 0.89 1.76
N PHE A 644 -20.36 0.04 0.73
CA PHE A 644 -19.35 -0.40 -0.20
C PHE A 644 -19.81 -0.20 -1.63
N LEU A 645 -18.88 0.16 -2.51
CA LEU A 645 -19.03 -0.03 -3.95
C LEU A 645 -18.54 -1.44 -4.26
N GLU A 646 -19.37 -2.25 -4.90
CA GLU A 646 -19.03 -3.65 -5.18
C GLU A 646 -19.11 -3.89 -6.70
N PHE A 647 -18.20 -4.72 -7.19
CA PHE A 647 -18.31 -5.18 -8.57
C PHE A 647 -19.62 -5.92 -8.76
N PRO A 648 -20.25 -5.83 -9.95
CA PRO A 648 -21.46 -6.57 -10.21
C PRO A 648 -21.18 -8.06 -9.95
N GLN A 649 -22.02 -8.67 -9.15
CA GLN A 649 -22.08 -10.13 -9.10
C GLN A 649 -22.63 -10.54 -10.45
N ASP A 650 -21.83 -11.22 -11.24
CA ASP A 650 -22.34 -11.86 -12.43
C ASP A 650 -23.38 -12.89 -11.94
N ASP A 651 -24.67 -12.66 -12.21
CA ASP A 651 -25.71 -13.66 -12.05
C ASP A 651 -25.17 -14.92 -12.73
N ALA A 652 -24.85 -15.92 -11.92
CA ALA A 652 -24.51 -17.30 -12.25
C ALA A 652 -24.29 -17.63 -13.74
N ILE A 653 -23.42 -16.91 -14.41
CA ILE A 653 -22.58 -17.50 -15.42
C ILE A 653 -21.40 -17.99 -14.59
N GLU A 654 -21.25 -19.32 -14.50
CA GLU A 654 -19.94 -19.88 -14.20
C GLU A 654 -18.97 -19.23 -15.18
N GLN A 655 -18.39 -18.09 -14.78
CA GLN A 655 -17.14 -17.66 -15.33
C GLN A 655 -16.12 -18.66 -14.80
N LYS A 656 -16.05 -19.81 -15.44
CA LYS A 656 -14.74 -20.35 -15.78
C LYS A 656 -13.97 -19.12 -16.21
N SER A 657 -12.97 -18.73 -15.40
CA SER A 657 -11.91 -17.80 -15.84
C SER A 657 -11.55 -18.28 -17.25
N GLN A 658 -12.09 -17.60 -18.26
CA GLN A 658 -11.88 -17.99 -19.62
C GLN A 658 -10.45 -17.61 -19.90
N ASN A 659 -9.58 -18.55 -19.51
CA ASN A 659 -8.28 -18.82 -20.05
C ASN A 659 -7.42 -17.58 -20.26
N ASP A 660 -6.80 -17.10 -19.19
CA ASP A 660 -5.53 -16.39 -19.31
C ASP A 660 -4.53 -17.37 -19.93
N MET A 661 -4.42 -17.32 -21.24
CA MET A 661 -3.44 -18.11 -21.98
C MET A 661 -2.17 -17.29 -22.14
N LEU A 662 -1.04 -17.98 -22.16
CA LEU A 662 0.24 -17.38 -22.48
C LEU A 662 0.58 -17.71 -23.93
N MET A 663 0.58 -16.71 -24.81
CA MET A 663 1.07 -16.87 -26.18
C MET A 663 2.58 -16.80 -26.18
N CYS A 664 3.23 -17.96 -26.26
CA CYS A 664 4.68 -18.09 -26.38
C CYS A 664 5.05 -18.04 -27.86
N PHE A 665 5.78 -17.05 -28.32
CA PHE A 665 6.16 -16.94 -29.73
C PHE A 665 7.64 -16.58 -29.91
N VAL A 666 8.15 -16.84 -31.12
CA VAL A 666 9.49 -16.46 -31.52
C VAL A 666 9.41 -15.30 -32.51
N LEU A 667 9.98 -14.16 -32.15
CA LEU A 667 10.12 -13.01 -33.03
C LEU A 667 11.61 -12.66 -33.14
N ASN A 668 12.15 -12.58 -34.33
CA ASN A 668 13.57 -12.31 -34.60
C ASN A 668 14.53 -13.19 -33.79
N ARG A 669 14.27 -14.49 -33.71
CA ARG A 669 15.02 -15.50 -32.94
C ARG A 669 15.01 -15.26 -31.39
N GLN A 670 14.15 -14.37 -30.89
CA GLN A 670 13.95 -14.17 -29.45
C GLN A 670 12.61 -14.76 -29.02
N TYR A 671 12.63 -15.51 -27.92
CA TYR A 671 11.41 -16.00 -27.29
C TYR A 671 10.73 -14.84 -26.56
N ARG A 672 9.42 -14.72 -26.77
CA ARG A 672 8.55 -13.73 -26.12
C ARG A 672 7.34 -14.46 -25.55
N ASN A 673 6.87 -14.02 -24.42
CA ASN A 673 5.63 -14.50 -23.81
C ASN A 673 4.68 -13.31 -23.68
N TRP A 674 3.55 -13.40 -24.34
CA TRP A 674 2.51 -12.38 -24.26
C TRP A 674 1.24 -12.95 -23.59
N PRO A 675 0.67 -12.27 -22.57
CA PRO A 675 -0.67 -12.60 -22.10
C PRO A 675 -1.66 -12.53 -23.25
N TYR A 676 -2.52 -13.54 -23.35
CA TYR A 676 -3.58 -13.61 -24.33
C TYR A 676 -4.89 -13.97 -23.62
N SER A 677 -5.93 -13.17 -23.85
CA SER A 677 -7.26 -13.43 -23.31
C SER A 677 -8.33 -12.91 -24.26
N TYR A 678 -9.55 -13.43 -24.13
CA TYR A 678 -10.68 -12.98 -24.91
C TYR A 678 -11.95 -12.90 -24.05
N ARG A 679 -12.84 -11.95 -24.41
CA ARG A 679 -14.08 -11.72 -23.69
C ARG A 679 -15.17 -11.22 -24.62
N TRP A 680 -16.37 -11.77 -24.51
CA TRP A 680 -17.55 -11.22 -25.16
C TRP A 680 -18.11 -10.02 -24.37
N ASN A 681 -18.39 -8.94 -25.08
CA ASN A 681 -19.10 -7.78 -24.58
C ASN A 681 -20.24 -7.46 -25.57
N GLY A 682 -21.40 -8.03 -25.33
CA GLY A 682 -22.52 -8.02 -26.29
C GLY A 682 -22.14 -8.67 -27.63
N ASP A 683 -22.15 -7.89 -28.71
CA ASP A 683 -21.77 -8.34 -30.05
C ASP A 683 -20.30 -8.10 -30.41
N ILE A 684 -19.50 -7.70 -29.45
CA ILE A 684 -18.07 -7.47 -29.63
C ILE A 684 -17.28 -8.51 -28.84
N LEU A 685 -16.39 -9.22 -29.52
CA LEU A 685 -15.35 -10.02 -28.91
C LEU A 685 -14.09 -9.16 -28.71
N GLU A 686 -13.78 -8.85 -27.48
CA GLU A 686 -12.52 -8.22 -27.11
C GLU A 686 -11.46 -9.30 -27.00
N VAL A 687 -10.41 -9.23 -27.83
CA VAL A 687 -9.23 -10.10 -27.75
C VAL A 687 -8.06 -9.24 -27.30
N ARG A 688 -7.43 -9.62 -26.21
CA ARG A 688 -6.22 -8.96 -25.69
C ARG A 688 -5.00 -9.80 -25.97
N CYS A 689 -4.00 -9.19 -26.54
CA CYS A 689 -2.69 -9.80 -26.73
C CYS A 689 -1.60 -8.81 -26.33
N ASN A 690 -0.92 -9.06 -25.21
CA ASN A 690 0.01 -8.12 -24.57
C ASN A 690 -0.69 -6.76 -24.27
N THR A 691 -0.24 -5.68 -24.87
CA THR A 691 -0.81 -4.33 -24.72
C THR A 691 -1.84 -3.97 -25.80
N ALA A 692 -2.04 -4.82 -26.78
CA ALA A 692 -3.00 -4.58 -27.86
C ALA A 692 -4.37 -5.17 -27.52
N ILE A 693 -5.42 -4.44 -27.89
CA ILE A 693 -6.83 -4.83 -27.75
C ILE A 693 -7.46 -4.84 -29.14
N TYR A 694 -8.00 -5.97 -29.56
CA TYR A 694 -8.74 -6.14 -30.80
C TYR A 694 -10.22 -6.27 -30.51
N ASN A 695 -11.01 -5.30 -30.94
CA ASN A 695 -12.46 -5.32 -30.84
C ASN A 695 -13.04 -5.89 -32.11
N ILE A 696 -13.55 -7.12 -32.04
CA ILE A 696 -13.98 -7.92 -33.17
C ILE A 696 -15.50 -8.10 -33.12
N HIS A 697 -16.21 -7.56 -34.10
CA HIS A 697 -17.65 -7.73 -34.19
C HIS A 697 -18.05 -9.20 -34.39
N ARG A 698 -19.18 -9.63 -33.81
CA ARG A 698 -19.75 -10.98 -33.94
C ARG A 698 -19.80 -11.47 -35.38
N ASN A 699 -20.21 -10.62 -36.32
CA ASN A 699 -20.24 -10.97 -37.75
C ASN A 699 -18.83 -11.36 -38.28
N VAL A 700 -17.76 -10.74 -37.81
CA VAL A 700 -16.37 -11.08 -38.18
C VAL A 700 -15.96 -12.40 -37.53
N VAL A 701 -16.33 -12.63 -36.27
CA VAL A 701 -16.11 -13.91 -35.57
C VAL A 701 -16.81 -15.04 -36.28
N ASP A 702 -18.01 -14.80 -36.74
CA ASP A 702 -18.83 -15.82 -37.43
C ASP A 702 -18.33 -16.09 -38.87
N ASN A 703 -17.91 -15.07 -39.63
CA ASN A 703 -17.80 -15.18 -41.08
C ASN A 703 -16.45 -14.70 -41.68
N ALA A 704 -15.48 -14.24 -40.92
CA ALA A 704 -14.20 -13.83 -41.49
C ALA A 704 -13.53 -14.93 -42.33
N SER A 705 -12.84 -14.50 -43.37
CA SER A 705 -12.06 -15.36 -44.27
C SER A 705 -10.54 -15.09 -44.22
N GLY A 706 -10.07 -14.42 -43.18
CA GLY A 706 -8.66 -14.10 -42.97
C GLY A 706 -8.34 -13.61 -41.57
N PHE A 707 -7.04 -13.55 -41.25
CA PHE A 707 -6.53 -12.99 -40.03
C PHE A 707 -6.34 -11.48 -40.13
N SER A 708 -6.42 -10.80 -38.96
CA SER A 708 -5.99 -9.41 -38.82
C SER A 708 -4.56 -9.40 -38.29
N TRP A 709 -3.61 -8.96 -39.10
CA TRP A 709 -2.19 -8.90 -38.75
C TRP A 709 -1.73 -7.46 -38.50
N GLU A 710 -2.43 -6.72 -37.67
CA GLU A 710 -2.02 -5.35 -37.36
C GLU A 710 -0.80 -5.35 -36.44
N SER A 711 0.23 -4.57 -36.81
CA SER A 711 1.46 -4.57 -36.06
C SER A 711 1.27 -3.91 -34.68
N ALA A 712 1.50 -4.63 -33.64
CA ALA A 712 1.47 -4.17 -32.23
C ALA A 712 2.68 -3.21 -31.90
N GLN A 713 2.96 -2.22 -32.76
CA GLN A 713 4.06 -1.27 -32.50
C GLN A 713 3.70 -0.14 -31.55
N ALA A 714 2.42 0.09 -31.27
CA ALA A 714 2.00 1.11 -30.32
C ALA A 714 1.70 0.47 -28.96
N LYS A 715 2.32 0.95 -27.90
CA LYS A 715 1.93 0.61 -26.52
C LYS A 715 0.46 1.02 -26.31
N ASN A 716 -0.36 0.11 -25.84
CA ASN A 716 -1.80 0.32 -25.55
C ASN A 716 -2.66 0.65 -26.80
N ALA A 717 -2.34 0.08 -27.94
CA ALA A 717 -3.15 0.26 -29.14
C ALA A 717 -4.50 -0.49 -29.02
N CYS A 718 -5.58 0.22 -29.28
CA CYS A 718 -6.92 -0.36 -29.45
C CYS A 718 -7.23 -0.41 -30.96
N TYR A 719 -7.59 -1.58 -31.46
CA TYR A 719 -7.93 -1.81 -32.86
C TYR A 719 -9.43 -2.05 -32.98
N ASP A 720 -10.16 -1.00 -33.37
CA ASP A 720 -11.61 -1.05 -33.59
C ASP A 720 -11.89 -1.38 -35.08
N ASN A 721 -13.00 -2.10 -35.33
CA ASN A 721 -13.46 -2.45 -36.68
C ASN A 721 -12.50 -3.33 -37.50
N VAL A 722 -11.79 -4.24 -36.85
CA VAL A 722 -10.96 -5.23 -37.57
C VAL A 722 -11.80 -6.11 -38.48
N SER A 723 -11.30 -6.36 -39.69
CA SER A 723 -11.99 -7.17 -40.72
C SER A 723 -11.65 -8.66 -40.65
N GLY A 724 -10.71 -9.06 -39.82
CA GLY A 724 -10.22 -10.43 -39.65
C GLY A 724 -10.18 -10.86 -38.17
N THR A 725 -9.88 -12.13 -37.96
CA THR A 725 -9.74 -12.72 -36.63
C THR A 725 -8.28 -12.64 -36.16
N PHE A 726 -8.06 -12.67 -34.83
CA PHE A 726 -6.71 -12.64 -34.24
C PHE A 726 -6.54 -13.79 -33.25
N GLY A 727 -5.63 -14.74 -33.54
CA GLY A 727 -5.37 -15.90 -32.69
C GLY A 727 -6.44 -17.01 -32.77
N PHE A 728 -7.45 -16.86 -33.57
CA PHE A 728 -8.50 -17.87 -33.82
C PHE A 728 -9.01 -17.80 -35.29
N ILE A 729 -9.72 -18.83 -35.76
CA ILE A 729 -10.40 -18.82 -37.07
C ILE A 729 -11.88 -18.56 -36.88
N SER A 730 -12.57 -18.06 -37.92
CA SER A 730 -14.03 -17.84 -37.86
C SER A 730 -14.81 -19.14 -37.70
N LYS A 731 -16.06 -19.04 -37.18
CA LYS A 731 -16.96 -20.19 -37.05
C LYS A 731 -17.28 -20.81 -38.40
N ALA A 732 -17.42 -20.01 -39.46
CA ALA A 732 -17.65 -20.50 -40.81
C ALA A 732 -16.46 -21.33 -41.35
N ALA A 733 -15.22 -20.85 -41.12
CA ALA A 733 -14.02 -21.59 -41.47
C ALA A 733 -13.90 -22.90 -40.67
N TYR A 734 -14.21 -22.88 -39.41
CA TYR A 734 -14.21 -24.06 -38.54
C TYR A 734 -15.29 -25.08 -38.96
N ALA A 735 -16.48 -24.62 -39.27
CA ALA A 735 -17.55 -25.47 -39.79
C ALA A 735 -17.17 -26.14 -41.12
N ALA A 736 -16.47 -25.40 -42.03
CA ALA A 736 -15.96 -25.95 -43.28
C ALA A 736 -14.87 -27.00 -43.02
N LEU A 737 -13.98 -26.77 -42.03
CA LEU A 737 -12.96 -27.73 -41.61
C LEU A 737 -13.60 -29.04 -41.12
N LEU A 738 -14.63 -28.97 -40.30
CA LEU A 738 -15.32 -30.13 -39.77
C LEU A 738 -16.06 -30.91 -40.89
N ALA A 739 -16.72 -30.18 -41.81
CA ALA A 739 -17.56 -30.82 -42.87
C ALA A 739 -16.72 -31.37 -44.02
N LYS A 740 -15.62 -30.71 -44.41
CA LYS A 740 -14.90 -30.96 -45.67
C LYS A 740 -13.43 -31.32 -45.44
N GLY A 741 -12.94 -31.31 -44.19
CA GLY A 741 -11.54 -31.52 -43.88
C GLY A 741 -10.62 -30.39 -44.38
N ARG A 742 -11.19 -29.24 -44.79
CA ARG A 742 -10.45 -28.09 -45.31
C ARG A 742 -11.23 -26.77 -45.15
N PHE A 743 -10.53 -25.67 -45.11
CA PHE A 743 -11.11 -24.32 -45.21
C PHE A 743 -10.14 -23.39 -45.96
N THR A 744 -10.60 -22.22 -46.39
CA THR A 744 -9.78 -21.18 -47.02
C THR A 744 -9.72 -19.96 -46.11
N TYR A 745 -8.51 -19.43 -45.83
CA TYR A 745 -8.26 -18.29 -44.97
C TYR A 745 -7.08 -17.50 -45.52
N ASP A 746 -7.18 -16.17 -45.68
CA ASP A 746 -6.20 -15.32 -46.37
C ASP A 746 -5.87 -15.78 -47.80
N GLY A 747 -6.84 -16.37 -48.51
CA GLY A 747 -6.67 -16.93 -49.86
C GLY A 747 -5.82 -18.22 -49.88
N ILE A 748 -5.48 -18.78 -48.71
CA ILE A 748 -4.71 -20.03 -48.57
C ILE A 748 -5.69 -21.15 -48.18
N THR A 749 -5.61 -22.32 -48.81
CA THR A 749 -6.37 -23.50 -48.45
C THR A 749 -5.61 -24.28 -47.36
N TRP A 750 -6.29 -24.48 -46.25
CA TRP A 750 -5.79 -25.27 -45.10
C TRP A 750 -6.45 -26.63 -45.10
N ARG A 751 -5.65 -27.70 -45.02
CA ARG A 751 -6.14 -29.08 -45.03
C ARG A 751 -5.86 -29.77 -43.70
N LYS A 752 -6.84 -30.52 -43.21
CA LYS A 752 -6.65 -31.38 -42.04
C LYS A 752 -5.58 -32.43 -42.32
N VAL A 753 -4.63 -32.53 -41.40
CA VAL A 753 -3.55 -33.53 -41.40
C VAL A 753 -3.93 -34.67 -40.44
N ASP A 754 -4.19 -34.30 -39.18
CA ASP A 754 -4.62 -35.22 -38.11
C ASP A 754 -5.44 -34.47 -37.05
N GLU A 755 -5.76 -35.15 -35.96
CA GLU A 755 -6.40 -34.53 -34.79
C GLU A 755 -6.09 -35.27 -33.49
N THR A 756 -6.12 -34.56 -32.39
CA THR A 756 -6.05 -35.09 -31.03
C THR A 756 -7.43 -34.98 -30.37
N ALA A 757 -7.56 -35.33 -29.08
CA ALA A 757 -8.79 -35.12 -28.33
C ALA A 757 -9.17 -33.63 -28.29
N GLU A 758 -8.18 -32.74 -28.26
CA GLU A 758 -8.35 -31.30 -28.00
C GLU A 758 -8.23 -30.43 -29.25
N ASN A 759 -7.41 -30.83 -30.24
CA ASN A 759 -7.05 -29.98 -31.37
C ASN A 759 -7.19 -30.68 -32.71
N ILE A 760 -7.47 -29.88 -33.77
CA ILE A 760 -7.39 -30.30 -35.15
C ILE A 760 -6.13 -29.69 -35.76
N HIS A 761 -5.24 -30.54 -36.30
CA HIS A 761 -4.02 -30.12 -36.98
C HIS A 761 -4.29 -29.91 -38.45
N VAL A 762 -3.93 -28.75 -38.98
CA VAL A 762 -4.08 -28.39 -40.39
C VAL A 762 -2.76 -27.88 -40.96
N ARG A 763 -2.58 -28.05 -42.29
CA ARG A 763 -1.44 -27.55 -43.05
C ARG A 763 -1.90 -26.73 -44.24
N ALA A 764 -1.18 -25.65 -44.53
CA ALA A 764 -1.41 -24.80 -45.68
C ALA A 764 -0.96 -25.48 -46.97
N ASP A 765 -1.74 -25.33 -48.07
CA ASP A 765 -1.39 -25.87 -49.41
C ASP A 765 -0.26 -25.07 -50.07
N LYS A 766 -0.10 -23.80 -49.73
CA LYS A 766 0.78 -22.85 -50.44
C LYS A 766 2.19 -22.79 -49.86
N ASP A 767 2.32 -23.13 -48.62
CA ASP A 767 3.58 -23.13 -47.88
C ASP A 767 3.52 -24.24 -46.81
N ASN A 768 4.53 -24.41 -45.99
CA ASN A 768 4.54 -25.45 -44.97
C ASN A 768 4.03 -24.97 -43.60
N THR A 769 3.24 -23.91 -43.56
CA THR A 769 2.64 -23.43 -42.32
C THR A 769 1.68 -24.44 -41.75
N GLU A 770 1.76 -24.67 -40.46
CA GLU A 770 0.91 -25.65 -39.74
C GLU A 770 0.20 -24.94 -38.60
N MET A 771 -1.07 -25.27 -38.36
CA MET A 771 -1.86 -24.78 -37.23
C MET A 771 -2.53 -25.93 -36.50
N TRP A 772 -2.63 -25.79 -35.19
CA TRP A 772 -3.40 -26.64 -34.28
C TRP A 772 -4.56 -25.82 -33.73
N ILE A 773 -5.79 -26.17 -34.12
CA ILE A 773 -7.00 -25.41 -33.83
C ILE A 773 -7.77 -26.14 -32.74
N ALA A 774 -8.11 -25.46 -31.67
CA ALA A 774 -8.88 -26.01 -30.57
C ALA A 774 -10.28 -26.53 -31.06
N LYS A 775 -10.73 -27.66 -30.51
CA LYS A 775 -12.04 -28.24 -30.79
C LYS A 775 -13.16 -27.50 -30.04
N ASP A 776 -13.22 -26.18 -30.25
CA ASP A 776 -14.28 -25.30 -29.75
C ASP A 776 -15.07 -24.72 -30.90
N ARG A 777 -16.42 -24.92 -30.90
CA ARG A 777 -17.32 -24.43 -31.96
C ARG A 777 -17.65 -22.95 -31.81
N GLU A 778 -17.56 -22.42 -30.60
CA GLU A 778 -17.89 -21.02 -30.32
C GLU A 778 -16.70 -20.09 -30.56
N LEU A 779 -15.47 -20.55 -30.25
CA LEU A 779 -14.25 -19.79 -30.49
C LEU A 779 -13.07 -20.74 -30.81
N PRO A 780 -12.90 -21.14 -32.10
CA PRO A 780 -11.85 -22.09 -32.48
C PRO A 780 -10.44 -21.43 -32.49
N ILE A 781 -9.81 -21.37 -31.33
CA ILE A 781 -8.49 -20.74 -31.10
C ILE A 781 -7.39 -21.53 -31.81
N VAL A 782 -6.44 -20.83 -32.41
CA VAL A 782 -5.20 -21.39 -32.94
C VAL A 782 -4.20 -21.58 -31.80
N MET A 783 -4.23 -22.74 -31.20
CA MET A 783 -3.39 -23.09 -30.05
C MET A 783 -1.90 -23.11 -30.37
N LYS A 784 -1.56 -23.34 -31.62
CA LYS A 784 -0.17 -23.42 -32.08
C LYS A 784 -0.07 -23.11 -33.58
N MET A 785 0.97 -22.39 -33.96
CA MET A 785 1.35 -22.14 -35.35
C MET A 785 2.83 -22.40 -35.54
N LYS A 786 3.20 -23.09 -36.62
CA LYS A 786 4.60 -23.36 -36.99
C LYS A 786 4.86 -23.09 -38.46
N ASN A 787 6.14 -22.84 -38.76
CA ASN A 787 6.64 -22.63 -40.11
C ASN A 787 5.97 -21.45 -40.82
N ASN A 788 5.51 -20.43 -40.07
CA ASN A 788 4.89 -19.25 -40.66
C ASN A 788 5.93 -18.48 -41.50
N PRO A 789 5.62 -18.11 -42.75
CA PRO A 789 6.56 -17.39 -43.64
C PRO A 789 7.02 -16.02 -43.05
N LEU A 790 6.25 -15.43 -42.16
CA LEU A 790 6.63 -14.20 -41.47
C LEU A 790 7.60 -14.43 -40.31
N GLY A 791 7.96 -15.71 -40.02
CA GLY A 791 8.85 -16.10 -38.93
C GLY A 791 8.23 -15.91 -37.54
N ILE A 792 6.92 -15.91 -37.45
CA ILE A 792 6.17 -15.76 -36.19
C ILE A 792 5.48 -17.07 -35.83
N ASP A 793 6.24 -17.95 -35.24
CA ASP A 793 5.68 -19.20 -34.71
C ASP A 793 5.23 -19.00 -33.27
N TRP A 794 4.07 -19.54 -32.86
CA TRP A 794 3.61 -19.47 -31.48
C TRP A 794 3.03 -20.76 -30.94
N ASP A 795 2.93 -20.85 -29.64
CA ASP A 795 2.34 -21.94 -28.87
C ASP A 795 1.55 -21.31 -27.70
N MET A 796 0.23 -21.57 -27.63
CA MET A 796 -0.63 -21.10 -26.52
C MET A 796 -0.53 -22.09 -25.38
N LYS A 797 -0.24 -21.62 -24.20
CA LYS A 797 -0.24 -22.38 -22.95
C LYS A 797 -1.35 -21.88 -22.04
N GLN A 798 -2.04 -22.83 -21.43
CA GLN A 798 -3.03 -22.55 -20.36
C GLN A 798 -2.30 -22.29 -19.05
#